data_dc5fc4be72bb6abb5bce3c7af75a4b76
#
_entry.id   dc5fc4be72bb6abb5bce3c7af75a4b76
#
_cell.length_a   1.000
_cell.length_b   1.000
_cell.length_c   1.000
_cell.angle_alpha   90.00
_cell.angle_beta   90.00
_cell.angle_gamma   90.00
#
_symmetry.space_group_name_H-M   'P 1'
#
loop_
_entity.id
_entity.type
_entity.pdbx_description
1 polymer ?
#
loop_
_entity_poly.entity_id
_entity_poly.type
_entity_poly.pdbx_seq_one_letter_code
_entity_poly.pdbx_strand_id
1 'polypeptide(L)'
;MRSIPRLFLAGALGLGAVGAAQAAKVEKVDIHGLDEAMTNNVRVSLSLVDSIGKEVSGRRLGYLLREAENETREALEPFGYYSPTIKVEDSRGTRLIATPSTDTAAQARDDDRGAPGERDGAAANANTNANANEAEAGANAAGGAGDGASDAPAAAPARGGSSSPPIRVTITVDKGEPVKVRRSDIAILGAGSDDRYLNQDLAAFRPGPEQVFDHAAYEASKTKISRRLAERGYFNADFSSRRVEVTRAQHAADIDLVWTSGQRYDMGAISFEQTPKRIIRDSLLQKLVYWEQGSYYHQGKLDRFRESLARLDYFSSIDIEPLPDQASDGQVPVKVTLTPAKRSIYTAGVSYGTDSGAGVRLGVERRYVNDRGHKALAQVDFAQRRKTATLQYRIPAFAWLDGWYTFSLQGSDEQTDYIDSRRIELVASRSGKINQHWTATASLHGLRERWAYYDEFDDDPETRQNYRTATFLYPSLRAEYVDVDDKLYPRKGISATGLIRGGLEAVGSDANFIQAQLTGRWFKGLGERSRLIARGEIGHTFTNSLTDMPPSLRFYAGGDRSIRGYEWREVGPRIPPAEGRKAYALGAKNVVTASMEYEHYVNESWGGAVFVDSGSAFDDQKDLKMRTGVGVGVRWRSPVGPLRIDIARGLDDPDSGFQIYLNIGADL
;
A
#
# COMPACT_ATOMS: atom_id res chain seq x y z
N MET A 1 25.97 -16.58 -83.98
CA MET A 1 25.47 -16.83 -85.33
C MET A 1 23.95 -16.76 -85.28
N ARG A 2 23.43 -15.84 -86.13
CA ARG A 2 22.05 -15.79 -86.69
C ARG A 2 20.90 -15.55 -85.71
N SER A 3 20.36 -14.38 -85.64
CA SER A 3 19.60 -13.47 -86.54
C SER A 3 18.09 -13.66 -86.40
N ILE A 4 17.49 -12.63 -85.88
CA ILE A 4 16.20 -11.90 -85.96
C ILE A 4 15.22 -12.43 -87.09
N PRO A 5 13.84 -12.34 -86.98
CA PRO A 5 13.22 -11.02 -87.11
C PRO A 5 11.95 -10.72 -86.26
N ARG A 6 11.65 -9.43 -86.27
CA ARG A 6 10.47 -8.72 -85.70
C ARG A 6 9.19 -9.09 -86.48
N LEU A 7 8.06 -9.10 -85.73
CA LEU A 7 6.78 -8.78 -86.39
C LEU A 7 5.92 -7.93 -85.41
N PHE A 8 5.50 -6.76 -85.90
CA PHE A 8 4.52 -5.87 -85.29
C PHE A 8 3.12 -6.44 -85.50
N LEU A 9 2.26 -6.34 -84.43
CA LEU A 9 0.83 -6.14 -84.70
C LEU A 9 0.20 -5.31 -83.60
N ALA A 10 -0.42 -4.20 -83.95
CA ALA A 10 -1.18 -3.29 -83.17
C ALA A 10 -2.55 -3.89 -82.86
N GLY A 11 -3.07 -3.63 -81.63
CA GLY A 11 -4.43 -4.04 -81.27
C GLY A 11 -4.92 -3.37 -80.01
N ALA A 12 -5.67 -2.29 -80.19
CA ALA A 12 -6.80 -1.78 -79.43
C ALA A 12 -6.66 -1.55 -77.88
N LEU A 13 -6.71 -0.26 -77.50
CA LEU A 13 -7.07 0.26 -76.24
C LEU A 13 -8.43 -0.28 -75.74
N GLY A 14 -8.43 -1.03 -74.60
CA GLY A 14 -9.58 -1.22 -73.77
C GLY A 14 -9.33 -0.44 -72.46
N LEU A 15 -9.85 0.78 -72.33
CA LEU A 15 -9.92 1.49 -71.08
C LEU A 15 -10.89 0.74 -70.14
N GLY A 16 -10.38 -0.16 -69.35
CA GLY A 16 -11.05 -0.64 -68.11
C GLY A 16 -10.92 0.43 -67.02
N ALA A 17 -12.01 1.11 -66.71
CA ALA A 17 -12.11 1.97 -65.54
C ALA A 17 -11.87 1.12 -64.32
N VAL A 18 -10.64 1.14 -63.76
CA VAL A 18 -10.34 0.69 -62.43
C VAL A 18 -11.00 1.71 -61.50
N GLY A 19 -12.16 1.37 -60.99
CA GLY A 19 -12.81 2.15 -59.93
C GLY A 19 -11.83 2.32 -58.77
N ALA A 20 -11.35 3.52 -58.57
CA ALA A 20 -10.53 3.87 -57.41
C ALA A 20 -11.31 3.48 -56.15
N ALA A 21 -10.82 2.48 -55.45
CA ALA A 21 -11.35 2.13 -54.12
C ALA A 21 -11.10 3.32 -53.21
N GLN A 22 -12.13 4.15 -53.01
CA GLN A 22 -12.07 5.31 -52.09
C GLN A 22 -11.81 4.81 -50.68
N ALA A 23 -10.66 5.17 -50.10
CA ALA A 23 -10.36 4.97 -48.69
C ALA A 23 -11.24 5.90 -47.85
N ALA A 24 -11.78 5.39 -46.76
CA ALA A 24 -12.63 6.13 -45.83
C ALA A 24 -11.96 6.14 -44.45
N LYS A 25 -12.00 7.28 -43.78
CA LYS A 25 -11.47 7.43 -42.41
C LYS A 25 -12.61 7.25 -41.38
N VAL A 26 -12.47 6.28 -40.47
CA VAL A 26 -13.39 6.11 -39.36
C VAL A 26 -13.06 7.18 -38.30
N GLU A 27 -14.01 8.06 -38.02
CA GLU A 27 -13.83 9.15 -37.02
C GLU A 27 -14.25 8.74 -35.63
N LYS A 28 -15.40 8.08 -35.50
CA LYS A 28 -16.02 7.75 -34.22
C LYS A 28 -16.93 6.54 -34.31
N VAL A 29 -16.98 5.78 -33.23
CA VAL A 29 -17.92 4.68 -33.02
C VAL A 29 -18.74 4.99 -31.78
N ASP A 30 -20.05 5.18 -31.95
CA ASP A 30 -21.02 5.44 -30.90
C ASP A 30 -21.85 4.17 -30.65
N ILE A 31 -21.96 3.76 -29.37
CA ILE A 31 -22.70 2.57 -28.95
C ILE A 31 -23.85 3.03 -28.05
N HIS A 32 -25.09 2.60 -28.36
CA HIS A 32 -26.29 2.97 -27.67
C HIS A 32 -27.12 1.74 -27.25
N GLY A 33 -27.89 1.86 -26.17
CA GLY A 33 -28.80 0.83 -25.65
C GLY A 33 -28.19 -0.09 -24.59
N LEU A 34 -26.94 0.18 -24.18
CA LEU A 34 -26.21 -0.59 -23.18
C LEU A 34 -25.86 0.26 -21.96
N ASP A 35 -25.66 -0.38 -20.81
CA ASP A 35 -25.04 0.25 -19.65
C ASP A 35 -23.52 0.41 -19.84
N GLU A 36 -22.86 1.04 -18.88
CA GLU A 36 -21.44 1.39 -18.97
C GLU A 36 -20.53 0.14 -19.05
N ALA A 37 -20.81 -0.91 -18.27
CA ALA A 37 -20.02 -2.12 -18.26
C ALA A 37 -20.11 -2.88 -19.60
N MET A 38 -21.32 -3.07 -20.12
CA MET A 38 -21.56 -3.69 -21.44
C MET A 38 -20.98 -2.84 -22.57
N THR A 39 -21.14 -1.51 -22.51
CA THR A 39 -20.58 -0.59 -23.52
C THR A 39 -19.06 -0.70 -23.59
N ASN A 40 -18.40 -0.76 -22.44
CA ASN A 40 -16.95 -0.91 -22.38
C ASN A 40 -16.50 -2.27 -22.93
N ASN A 41 -17.18 -3.35 -22.58
CA ASN A 41 -16.87 -4.68 -23.11
C ASN A 41 -17.02 -4.75 -24.63
N VAL A 42 -18.13 -4.25 -25.16
CA VAL A 42 -18.36 -4.16 -26.62
C VAL A 42 -17.28 -3.30 -27.29
N ARG A 43 -16.91 -2.16 -26.69
CA ARG A 43 -15.89 -1.27 -27.25
C ARG A 43 -14.52 -1.93 -27.35
N VAL A 44 -14.14 -2.72 -26.35
CA VAL A 44 -12.86 -3.45 -26.34
C VAL A 44 -12.86 -4.60 -27.36
N SER A 45 -14.00 -5.23 -27.60
CA SER A 45 -14.15 -6.37 -28.50
C SER A 45 -14.27 -5.97 -29.99
N LEU A 46 -14.60 -4.69 -30.28
CA LEU A 46 -14.83 -4.22 -31.62
C LEU A 46 -13.55 -3.94 -32.40
N SER A 47 -13.23 -4.74 -33.43
CA SER A 47 -12.16 -4.48 -34.43
C SER A 47 -12.33 -3.14 -35.16
N LEU A 48 -13.56 -2.65 -35.24
CA LEU A 48 -13.89 -1.35 -35.81
C LEU A 48 -13.29 -0.19 -35.01
N VAL A 49 -13.23 -0.29 -33.69
CA VAL A 49 -12.65 0.72 -32.78
C VAL A 49 -11.15 0.87 -33.02
N ASP A 50 -10.45 -0.20 -33.28
CA ASP A 50 -9.02 -0.19 -33.64
C ASP A 50 -8.72 0.57 -34.94
N SER A 51 -9.75 0.79 -35.75
CA SER A 51 -9.66 1.49 -37.04
C SER A 51 -9.97 2.99 -36.93
N ILE A 52 -10.28 3.50 -35.74
CA ILE A 52 -10.53 4.94 -35.50
C ILE A 52 -9.25 5.73 -35.83
N GLY A 53 -9.41 6.78 -36.63
CA GLY A 53 -8.31 7.65 -37.06
C GLY A 53 -7.50 7.11 -38.23
N LYS A 54 -7.71 5.86 -38.67
CA LYS A 54 -7.00 5.23 -39.80
C LYS A 54 -7.83 5.31 -41.10
N GLU A 55 -7.15 5.34 -42.24
CA GLU A 55 -7.78 5.20 -43.54
C GLU A 55 -8.02 3.72 -43.86
N VAL A 56 -9.25 3.36 -44.14
CA VAL A 56 -9.69 1.99 -44.41
C VAL A 56 -10.27 1.91 -45.81
N SER A 57 -9.88 0.91 -46.59
CA SER A 57 -10.47 0.68 -47.92
C SER A 57 -11.97 0.35 -47.79
N GLY A 58 -12.79 0.76 -48.74
CA GLY A 58 -14.24 0.51 -48.71
C GLY A 58 -14.61 -0.96 -48.53
N ARG A 59 -13.79 -1.88 -49.10
CA ARG A 59 -13.96 -3.34 -48.96
C ARG A 59 -13.67 -3.78 -47.50
N ARG A 60 -12.64 -3.25 -46.90
CA ARG A 60 -12.28 -3.52 -45.48
C ARG A 60 -13.31 -2.94 -44.54
N LEU A 61 -13.80 -1.72 -44.79
CA LEU A 61 -14.86 -1.11 -43.97
C LEU A 61 -16.15 -1.94 -44.01
N GLY A 62 -16.57 -2.39 -45.22
CA GLY A 62 -17.75 -3.25 -45.35
C GLY A 62 -17.61 -4.59 -44.62
N TYR A 63 -16.38 -5.11 -44.51
CA TYR A 63 -16.08 -6.29 -43.66
C TYR A 63 -16.23 -5.94 -42.16
N LEU A 64 -15.59 -4.86 -41.71
CA LEU A 64 -15.64 -4.43 -40.30
C LEU A 64 -17.05 -4.10 -39.80
N LEU A 65 -17.90 -3.51 -40.68
CA LEU A 65 -19.30 -3.23 -40.32
C LEU A 65 -20.13 -4.52 -40.13
N ARG A 66 -19.85 -5.55 -40.94
CA ARG A 66 -20.53 -6.86 -40.78
C ARG A 66 -20.03 -7.59 -39.54
N GLU A 67 -18.70 -7.53 -39.30
CA GLU A 67 -18.09 -8.18 -38.14
C GLU A 67 -18.49 -7.52 -36.84
N ALA A 68 -18.67 -6.18 -36.83
CA ALA A 68 -19.09 -5.42 -35.65
C ALA A 68 -20.40 -5.94 -35.06
N GLU A 69 -21.29 -6.53 -35.85
CA GLU A 69 -22.51 -7.17 -35.34
C GLU A 69 -22.18 -8.42 -34.53
N ASN A 70 -21.36 -9.33 -35.09
CA ASN A 70 -20.96 -10.57 -34.43
C ASN A 70 -20.14 -10.27 -33.18
N GLU A 71 -19.15 -9.39 -33.30
CA GLU A 71 -18.33 -8.95 -32.18
C GLU A 71 -19.16 -8.31 -31.06
N THR A 72 -20.20 -7.51 -31.39
CA THR A 72 -21.12 -6.94 -30.40
C THR A 72 -21.95 -8.04 -29.72
N ARG A 73 -22.44 -9.03 -30.49
CA ARG A 73 -23.22 -10.16 -29.93
C ARG A 73 -22.38 -10.98 -28.99
N GLU A 74 -21.19 -11.38 -29.41
CA GLU A 74 -20.24 -12.15 -28.58
C GLU A 74 -19.86 -11.39 -27.30
N ALA A 75 -19.66 -10.08 -27.40
CA ALA A 75 -19.35 -9.23 -26.26
C ALA A 75 -20.50 -9.10 -25.24
N LEU A 76 -21.73 -9.43 -25.61
CA LEU A 76 -22.90 -9.40 -24.72
C LEU A 76 -23.23 -10.76 -24.09
N GLU A 77 -22.73 -11.87 -24.67
CA GLU A 77 -22.94 -13.21 -24.10
C GLU A 77 -22.45 -13.34 -22.65
N PRO A 78 -21.30 -12.79 -22.23
CA PRO A 78 -20.85 -12.84 -20.84
C PRO A 78 -21.83 -12.21 -19.84
N PHE A 79 -22.67 -11.31 -20.27
CA PHE A 79 -23.71 -10.66 -19.46
C PHE A 79 -25.07 -11.37 -19.51
N GLY A 80 -25.15 -12.52 -20.20
CA GLY A 80 -26.35 -13.31 -20.34
C GLY A 80 -27.28 -12.92 -21.49
N TYR A 81 -26.85 -12.07 -22.41
CA TYR A 81 -27.63 -11.64 -23.57
C TYR A 81 -27.12 -12.32 -24.85
N TYR A 82 -27.76 -13.43 -25.21
CA TYR A 82 -27.34 -14.27 -26.35
C TYR A 82 -28.10 -14.01 -27.64
N SER A 83 -29.19 -13.24 -27.58
CA SER A 83 -30.06 -12.98 -28.72
C SER A 83 -30.40 -11.49 -28.86
N PRO A 84 -29.39 -10.59 -28.82
CA PRO A 84 -29.64 -9.17 -28.99
C PRO A 84 -30.00 -8.83 -30.43
N THR A 85 -30.80 -7.78 -30.61
CA THR A 85 -31.02 -7.15 -31.92
C THR A 85 -30.04 -6.00 -32.10
N ILE A 86 -29.19 -6.09 -33.09
CA ILE A 86 -28.08 -5.16 -33.31
C ILE A 86 -28.29 -4.44 -34.64
N LYS A 87 -28.23 -3.11 -34.62
CA LYS A 87 -28.28 -2.25 -35.80
C LYS A 87 -26.97 -1.50 -35.91
N VAL A 88 -26.27 -1.70 -37.03
CA VAL A 88 -25.03 -1.00 -37.35
C VAL A 88 -25.32 -0.05 -38.51
N GLU A 89 -25.15 1.25 -38.30
CA GLU A 89 -25.41 2.30 -39.28
C GLU A 89 -24.17 3.16 -39.46
N ASP A 90 -23.79 3.43 -40.71
CA ASP A 90 -22.74 4.40 -41.00
C ASP A 90 -23.35 5.75 -41.45
N SER A 91 -22.61 6.84 -41.34
CA SER A 91 -23.06 8.19 -41.69
C SER A 91 -23.37 8.38 -43.16
N ARG A 92 -23.17 7.37 -44.03
CA ARG A 92 -23.50 7.36 -45.45
C ARG A 92 -24.84 6.70 -45.75
N GLY A 93 -25.52 6.18 -44.70
CA GLY A 93 -26.82 5.51 -44.82
C GLY A 93 -26.75 4.02 -45.11
N THR A 94 -25.56 3.39 -45.01
CA THR A 94 -25.46 1.93 -45.02
C THR A 94 -26.03 1.38 -43.71
N ARG A 95 -27.09 0.60 -43.79
CA ARG A 95 -27.79 0.04 -42.63
C ARG A 95 -27.75 -1.48 -42.70
N LEU A 96 -27.23 -2.11 -41.66
CA LEU A 96 -27.27 -3.55 -41.42
C LEU A 96 -28.15 -3.80 -40.20
N ILE A 97 -29.21 -4.60 -40.37
CA ILE A 97 -30.09 -5.02 -39.29
C ILE A 97 -30.04 -6.53 -39.24
N ALA A 98 -29.59 -7.08 -38.14
CA ALA A 98 -29.69 -8.51 -37.88
C ALA A 98 -30.75 -8.82 -36.84
N THR A 99 -31.62 -9.72 -37.19
CA THR A 99 -32.60 -10.36 -36.30
C THR A 99 -32.02 -11.63 -35.67
N PRO A 100 -32.47 -12.04 -34.50
CA PRO A 100 -31.97 -13.24 -33.85
C PRO A 100 -32.14 -14.48 -34.73
N SER A 101 -31.05 -15.24 -34.93
CA SER A 101 -31.17 -16.55 -35.56
C SER A 101 -31.73 -17.57 -34.57
N THR A 102 -32.75 -18.32 -34.97
CA THR A 102 -33.40 -19.39 -34.20
C THR A 102 -32.61 -20.69 -34.25
N ASP A 103 -31.29 -20.66 -34.30
CA ASP A 103 -30.51 -21.88 -34.39
C ASP A 103 -30.12 -22.49 -33.04
N THR A 104 -30.28 -23.79 -33.01
CA THR A 104 -30.19 -24.85 -32.02
C THR A 104 -28.96 -24.73 -31.08
N ALA A 105 -29.21 -25.06 -29.79
CA ALA A 105 -28.27 -25.39 -28.72
C ALA A 105 -26.77 -25.16 -29.00
N ALA A 106 -26.25 -24.01 -28.58
CA ALA A 106 -24.80 -23.81 -28.49
C ALA A 106 -24.32 -24.35 -27.13
N GLN A 107 -23.55 -25.42 -27.16
CA GLN A 107 -22.75 -25.83 -26.02
C GLN A 107 -21.65 -24.78 -25.85
N ALA A 108 -21.69 -23.99 -24.79
CA ALA A 108 -20.52 -23.24 -24.33
C ALA A 108 -19.50 -24.28 -23.82
N ARG A 109 -18.65 -24.74 -24.71
CA ARG A 109 -17.46 -25.50 -24.33
C ARG A 109 -16.48 -24.47 -23.77
N ASP A 110 -16.07 -24.69 -22.55
CA ASP A 110 -14.88 -24.06 -21.96
C ASP A 110 -13.68 -24.56 -22.81
N ASP A 111 -13.35 -23.84 -23.88
CA ASP A 111 -12.25 -24.18 -24.77
C ASP A 111 -10.94 -23.81 -24.09
N ASP A 112 -10.50 -24.65 -23.16
CA ASP A 112 -9.10 -24.77 -22.79
C ASP A 112 -8.40 -25.63 -23.85
N ARG A 113 -8.16 -25.06 -25.05
CA ARG A 113 -7.27 -25.66 -26.04
C ARG A 113 -5.84 -25.35 -25.64
N GLY A 114 -5.33 -26.12 -24.71
CA GLY A 114 -3.89 -26.30 -24.53
C GLY A 114 -3.30 -26.87 -25.81
N ALA A 115 -2.32 -26.18 -26.40
CA ALA A 115 -1.47 -26.73 -27.45
C ALA A 115 -0.79 -28.03 -26.95
N PRO A 116 -0.60 -29.05 -27.81
CA PRO A 116 0.03 -30.29 -27.40
C PRO A 116 1.54 -30.12 -27.28
N GLY A 117 2.07 -30.40 -26.08
CA GLY A 117 3.48 -30.77 -25.90
C GLY A 117 4.31 -29.80 -25.08
N GLU A 118 4.36 -30.06 -23.78
CA GLU A 118 5.59 -30.38 -23.07
C GLU A 118 5.26 -30.61 -21.60
N ARG A 119 5.56 -31.79 -21.14
CA ARG A 119 5.49 -32.15 -19.73
C ARG A 119 6.70 -31.53 -19.05
N ASP A 120 6.47 -30.57 -18.13
CA ASP A 120 7.30 -30.47 -16.91
C ASP A 120 6.54 -29.65 -15.86
N GLY A 121 6.51 -30.16 -14.65
CA GLY A 121 5.69 -29.64 -13.57
C GLY A 121 6.25 -28.37 -12.96
N ALA A 122 5.36 -27.42 -12.77
CA ALA A 122 5.45 -26.42 -11.71
C ALA A 122 4.10 -25.73 -11.58
N ALA A 123 3.44 -25.92 -10.45
CA ALA A 123 2.25 -25.15 -10.09
C ALA A 123 2.65 -23.71 -9.80
N ALA A 124 2.46 -22.84 -10.79
CA ALA A 124 2.68 -21.41 -10.64
C ALA A 124 1.48 -20.76 -9.95
N ASN A 125 1.68 -20.30 -8.73
CA ASN A 125 0.80 -19.36 -8.04
C ASN A 125 0.85 -18.00 -8.76
N ALA A 126 -0.15 -17.71 -9.58
CA ALA A 126 -0.34 -16.38 -10.17
C ALA A 126 -1.09 -15.50 -9.18
N ASN A 127 -0.36 -14.73 -8.39
CA ASN A 127 -0.88 -13.58 -7.67
C ASN A 127 -0.44 -12.32 -8.43
N THR A 128 -1.20 -11.92 -9.44
CA THR A 128 -0.98 -10.67 -10.17
C THR A 128 -1.68 -9.53 -9.45
N ASN A 129 -0.93 -8.85 -8.61
CA ASN A 129 -1.22 -7.46 -8.26
C ASN A 129 -0.71 -6.58 -9.41
N ALA A 130 -1.63 -6.03 -10.18
CA ALA A 130 -1.36 -4.99 -11.16
C ALA A 130 -1.07 -3.67 -10.41
N ASN A 131 0.18 -3.24 -10.42
CA ASN A 131 0.59 -1.84 -10.32
C ASN A 131 2.08 -1.76 -10.67
N ALA A 132 2.37 -1.39 -11.91
CA ALA A 132 3.66 -0.84 -12.28
C ALA A 132 3.50 0.03 -13.52
N ASN A 133 3.41 1.33 -13.30
CA ASN A 133 3.82 2.32 -14.28
C ASN A 133 5.22 2.77 -13.86
N GLU A 134 6.23 2.26 -14.48
CA GLU A 134 7.56 2.86 -14.48
C GLU A 134 7.80 3.50 -15.85
N ALA A 135 7.83 4.82 -15.86
CA ALA A 135 8.34 5.62 -16.95
C ALA A 135 9.81 5.95 -16.63
N GLU A 136 10.73 5.31 -17.30
CA GLU A 136 12.13 5.72 -17.33
C GLU A 136 12.27 6.97 -18.21
N ALA A 137 12.65 8.09 -17.58
CA ALA A 137 13.20 9.26 -18.27
C ALA A 137 14.72 9.24 -18.13
N GLY A 138 15.40 8.77 -19.14
CA GLY A 138 16.84 8.89 -19.28
C GLY A 138 17.21 10.25 -19.88
N ALA A 139 17.80 11.12 -19.07
CA ALA A 139 18.45 12.32 -19.51
C ALA A 139 19.85 11.97 -20.06
N ASN A 140 20.15 12.44 -21.28
CA ASN A 140 21.53 12.70 -21.66
C ASN A 140 21.63 14.01 -22.44
N ALA A 141 22.37 14.91 -21.89
CA ALA A 141 22.74 16.18 -22.46
C ALA A 141 24.10 16.10 -23.15
N ALA A 142 24.23 17.03 -24.09
CA ALA A 142 25.44 17.67 -24.57
C ALA A 142 26.07 17.24 -25.90
N GLY A 143 25.98 18.16 -26.85
CA GLY A 143 27.16 18.79 -27.43
C GLY A 143 27.51 18.41 -28.87
N GLY A 144 27.47 19.40 -29.74
CA GLY A 144 28.30 19.39 -30.94
C GLY A 144 27.68 20.02 -32.17
N ALA A 145 28.07 21.29 -32.42
CA ALA A 145 27.79 22.03 -33.63
C ALA A 145 28.49 21.45 -34.89
N GLY A 146 27.87 21.65 -36.04
CA GLY A 146 28.52 21.36 -37.34
C GLY A 146 27.62 21.74 -38.50
N ASP A 147 27.96 22.88 -39.12
CA ASP A 147 27.39 23.41 -40.37
C ASP A 147 27.47 22.45 -41.56
N GLY A 148 26.48 22.51 -42.41
CA GLY A 148 26.53 21.86 -43.70
C GLY A 148 25.28 22.08 -44.53
N ALA A 149 25.22 23.23 -45.21
CA ALA A 149 24.21 23.50 -46.24
C ALA A 149 24.42 22.63 -47.47
N SER A 150 23.38 22.02 -48.01
CA SER A 150 23.31 21.66 -49.42
C SER A 150 21.86 21.66 -49.93
N ASP A 151 21.64 22.45 -50.94
CA ASP A 151 20.44 22.62 -51.75
C ASP A 151 19.93 21.30 -52.33
N ALA A 152 18.62 21.08 -52.25
CA ALA A 152 17.91 20.19 -53.16
C ALA A 152 16.51 20.77 -53.47
N PRO A 153 16.01 20.61 -54.71
CA PRO A 153 14.98 21.48 -55.27
C PRO A 153 13.57 21.13 -54.82
N ALA A 154 12.73 22.14 -54.84
CA ALA A 154 11.32 22.12 -54.52
C ALA A 154 10.54 21.09 -55.35
N ALA A 155 9.92 20.14 -54.69
CA ALA A 155 8.91 19.26 -55.30
C ALA A 155 7.57 20.01 -55.40
N ALA A 156 6.97 19.95 -56.56
CA ALA A 156 5.68 20.54 -56.90
C ALA A 156 4.53 20.04 -56.01
N PRO A 157 3.46 20.81 -55.79
CA PRO A 157 2.36 20.42 -54.91
C PRO A 157 1.59 19.25 -55.54
N ALA A 158 1.48 18.16 -54.74
CA ALA A 158 0.64 17.02 -55.07
C ALA A 158 -0.83 17.50 -55.15
N ARG A 159 -1.47 17.23 -56.28
CA ARG A 159 -2.88 17.48 -56.53
C ARG A 159 -3.71 16.80 -55.41
N GLY A 160 -4.60 17.55 -54.78
CA GLY A 160 -5.51 17.08 -53.75
C GLY A 160 -6.32 15.89 -54.20
N GLY A 161 -6.07 14.75 -53.58
CA GLY A 161 -6.98 13.62 -53.56
C GLY A 161 -8.23 14.04 -52.78
N SER A 162 -9.41 13.92 -53.37
CA SER A 162 -10.67 14.14 -52.67
C SER A 162 -10.78 13.10 -51.56
N SER A 163 -10.47 13.49 -50.31
CA SER A 163 -10.70 12.67 -49.13
C SER A 163 -12.22 12.52 -48.95
N SER A 164 -12.68 11.27 -48.98
CA SER A 164 -14.08 10.98 -48.61
C SER A 164 -14.35 11.54 -47.19
N PRO A 165 -15.57 12.08 -46.96
CA PRO A 165 -15.90 12.62 -45.63
C PRO A 165 -15.69 11.53 -44.55
N PRO A 166 -15.24 11.93 -43.36
CA PRO A 166 -15.01 11.00 -42.26
C PRO A 166 -16.31 10.28 -41.88
N ILE A 167 -16.19 9.00 -41.53
CA ILE A 167 -17.33 8.12 -41.26
C ILE A 167 -17.52 8.00 -39.77
N ARG A 168 -18.73 8.23 -39.32
CA ARG A 168 -19.22 7.87 -38.00
C ARG A 168 -20.04 6.60 -38.09
N VAL A 169 -19.82 5.69 -37.14
CA VAL A 169 -20.58 4.45 -37.05
C VAL A 169 -21.36 4.47 -35.76
N THR A 170 -22.66 4.18 -35.86
CA THR A 170 -23.56 4.08 -34.72
C THR A 170 -24.03 2.63 -34.60
N ILE A 171 -23.79 2.04 -33.45
CA ILE A 171 -24.25 0.70 -33.09
C ILE A 171 -25.37 0.85 -32.07
N THR A 172 -26.59 0.49 -32.44
CA THR A 172 -27.75 0.52 -31.56
C THR A 172 -28.11 -0.90 -31.19
N VAL A 173 -28.12 -1.20 -29.90
CA VAL A 173 -28.36 -2.52 -29.35
C VAL A 173 -29.67 -2.54 -28.55
N ASP A 174 -30.55 -3.46 -28.93
CA ASP A 174 -31.63 -3.92 -28.07
C ASP A 174 -31.23 -5.27 -27.49
N LYS A 175 -30.99 -5.33 -26.20
CA LYS A 175 -30.46 -6.51 -25.51
C LYS A 175 -31.37 -7.73 -25.59
N GLY A 176 -32.68 -7.50 -25.72
CA GLY A 176 -33.69 -8.56 -25.65
C GLY A 176 -33.81 -9.16 -24.24
N GLU A 177 -34.40 -10.33 -24.15
CA GLU A 177 -34.53 -11.04 -22.88
C GLU A 177 -33.23 -11.73 -22.48
N PRO A 178 -32.77 -11.56 -21.21
CA PRO A 178 -31.58 -12.23 -20.72
C PRO A 178 -31.83 -13.74 -20.51
N VAL A 179 -30.79 -14.52 -20.72
CA VAL A 179 -30.78 -15.95 -20.34
C VAL A 179 -30.73 -16.07 -18.82
N LYS A 180 -31.64 -16.83 -18.24
CA LYS A 180 -31.70 -17.11 -16.80
C LYS A 180 -31.31 -18.54 -16.49
N VAL A 181 -30.74 -18.74 -15.29
CA VAL A 181 -30.44 -20.08 -14.80
C VAL A 181 -31.75 -20.80 -14.49
N ARG A 182 -32.03 -21.87 -15.25
CA ARG A 182 -33.19 -22.75 -15.05
C ARG A 182 -32.88 -23.81 -14.03
N ARG A 183 -31.74 -24.51 -14.15
CA ARG A 183 -31.27 -25.56 -13.27
C ARG A 183 -29.84 -25.32 -12.84
N SER A 184 -29.56 -25.58 -11.58
CA SER A 184 -28.25 -25.37 -10.99
C SER A 184 -27.89 -26.54 -10.11
N ASP A 185 -27.25 -27.56 -10.70
CA ASP A 185 -26.75 -28.75 -10.00
C ASP A 185 -25.29 -28.49 -9.61
N ILE A 186 -25.08 -27.98 -8.39
CA ILE A 186 -23.77 -27.61 -7.89
C ILE A 186 -23.50 -28.38 -6.60
N ALA A 187 -22.46 -29.23 -6.60
CA ALA A 187 -22.16 -30.10 -5.47
C ALA A 187 -20.66 -30.34 -5.29
N ILE A 188 -20.28 -30.72 -4.09
CA ILE A 188 -18.97 -31.28 -3.76
C ILE A 188 -19.16 -32.66 -3.22
N LEU A 189 -18.56 -33.67 -3.87
CA LEU A 189 -18.57 -35.06 -3.47
C LEU A 189 -17.29 -35.45 -2.73
N GLY A 190 -17.37 -36.44 -1.86
CA GLY A 190 -16.23 -36.93 -1.07
C GLY A 190 -16.09 -36.27 0.29
N ALA A 191 -14.89 -36.25 0.86
CA ALA A 191 -14.64 -35.78 2.22
C ALA A 191 -14.95 -34.28 2.42
N GLY A 192 -15.00 -33.48 1.32
CA GLY A 192 -15.35 -32.07 1.37
C GLY A 192 -16.84 -31.78 1.50
N SER A 193 -17.72 -32.76 1.30
CA SER A 193 -19.18 -32.58 1.36
C SER A 193 -19.68 -32.08 2.72
N ASP A 194 -19.02 -32.48 3.82
CA ASP A 194 -19.37 -32.06 5.18
C ASP A 194 -18.63 -30.84 5.68
N ASP A 195 -17.77 -30.23 4.84
CA ASP A 195 -17.02 -29.03 5.23
C ASP A 195 -17.92 -27.81 5.24
N ARG A 196 -18.11 -27.24 6.44
CA ARG A 196 -18.98 -26.07 6.69
C ARG A 196 -18.67 -24.88 5.78
N TYR A 197 -17.40 -24.61 5.52
CA TYR A 197 -16.99 -23.43 4.74
C TYR A 197 -17.22 -23.63 3.24
N LEU A 198 -17.02 -24.87 2.77
CA LEU A 198 -17.36 -25.24 1.40
C LEU A 198 -18.87 -25.18 1.18
N ASN A 199 -19.65 -25.67 2.12
CA ASN A 199 -21.13 -25.61 2.08
C ASN A 199 -21.64 -24.15 2.11
N GLN A 200 -20.97 -23.25 2.85
CA GLN A 200 -21.27 -21.81 2.79
C GLN A 200 -20.98 -21.21 1.40
N ASP A 201 -19.87 -21.59 0.77
CA ASP A 201 -19.53 -21.11 -0.57
C ASP A 201 -20.47 -21.70 -1.63
N LEU A 202 -20.89 -22.96 -1.51
CA LEU A 202 -21.93 -23.57 -2.36
C LEU A 202 -23.27 -22.80 -2.25
N ALA A 203 -23.72 -22.52 -1.06
CA ALA A 203 -24.96 -21.75 -0.82
C ALA A 203 -24.88 -20.31 -1.33
N ALA A 204 -23.68 -19.75 -1.37
CA ALA A 204 -23.42 -18.40 -1.86
C ALA A 204 -23.13 -18.34 -3.36
N PHE A 205 -23.16 -19.46 -4.09
CA PHE A 205 -22.87 -19.53 -5.51
C PHE A 205 -23.78 -18.60 -6.33
N ARG A 206 -23.18 -17.90 -7.28
CA ARG A 206 -23.91 -17.03 -8.22
C ARG A 206 -23.42 -17.30 -9.65
N PRO A 207 -24.33 -17.23 -10.66
CA PRO A 207 -25.77 -16.97 -10.51
C PRO A 207 -26.52 -18.20 -9.99
N GLY A 208 -27.52 -17.98 -9.15
CA GLY A 208 -28.48 -19.01 -8.69
C GLY A 208 -29.68 -19.15 -9.61
N PRO A 209 -30.61 -20.11 -9.33
CA PRO A 209 -31.83 -20.29 -10.10
C PRO A 209 -32.61 -18.98 -10.26
N GLU A 210 -33.23 -18.78 -11.43
CA GLU A 210 -33.98 -17.59 -11.86
C GLU A 210 -33.17 -16.29 -12.00
N GLN A 211 -31.87 -16.29 -11.69
CA GLN A 211 -30.97 -15.17 -11.93
C GLN A 211 -30.46 -15.16 -13.37
N VAL A 212 -30.07 -13.97 -13.87
CA VAL A 212 -29.42 -13.84 -15.17
C VAL A 212 -28.09 -14.60 -15.15
N PHE A 213 -27.83 -15.36 -16.20
CA PHE A 213 -26.60 -16.12 -16.34
C PHE A 213 -25.44 -15.17 -16.69
N ASP A 214 -24.80 -14.64 -15.66
CA ASP A 214 -23.61 -13.78 -15.75
C ASP A 214 -22.35 -14.67 -15.66
N HIS A 215 -21.52 -14.67 -16.71
CA HIS A 215 -20.31 -15.47 -16.77
C HIS A 215 -19.28 -15.03 -15.72
N ALA A 216 -19.15 -13.74 -15.46
CA ALA A 216 -18.18 -13.25 -14.48
C ALA A 216 -18.55 -13.72 -13.06
N ALA A 217 -19.83 -13.68 -12.70
CA ALA A 217 -20.32 -14.18 -11.43
C ALA A 217 -20.17 -15.73 -11.30
N TYR A 218 -20.43 -16.46 -12.39
CA TYR A 218 -20.23 -17.90 -12.47
C TYR A 218 -18.76 -18.28 -12.26
N GLU A 219 -17.84 -17.67 -13.03
CA GLU A 219 -16.40 -17.94 -12.93
C GLU A 219 -15.81 -17.54 -11.57
N ALA A 220 -16.24 -16.39 -11.01
CA ALA A 220 -15.85 -15.97 -9.68
C ALA A 220 -16.27 -16.97 -8.60
N SER A 221 -17.50 -17.49 -8.69
CA SER A 221 -18.03 -18.49 -7.74
C SER A 221 -17.31 -19.84 -7.89
N LYS A 222 -17.11 -20.31 -9.11
CA LYS A 222 -16.37 -21.53 -9.44
C LYS A 222 -14.94 -21.47 -8.91
N THR A 223 -14.22 -20.40 -9.23
CA THR A 223 -12.84 -20.17 -8.80
C THR A 223 -12.74 -20.06 -7.29
N LYS A 224 -13.69 -19.40 -6.63
CA LYS A 224 -13.74 -19.28 -5.18
C LYS A 224 -13.82 -20.64 -4.50
N ILE A 225 -14.69 -21.56 -4.99
CA ILE A 225 -14.83 -22.91 -4.44
C ILE A 225 -13.56 -23.72 -4.69
N SER A 226 -13.04 -23.73 -5.92
CA SER A 226 -11.80 -24.46 -6.25
C SER A 226 -10.62 -23.99 -5.41
N ARG A 227 -10.45 -22.66 -5.24
CA ARG A 227 -9.43 -22.09 -4.36
C ARG A 227 -9.66 -22.50 -2.90
N ARG A 228 -10.90 -22.49 -2.41
CA ARG A 228 -11.23 -22.89 -1.04
C ARG A 228 -10.91 -24.35 -0.79
N LEU A 229 -11.16 -25.25 -1.75
CA LEU A 229 -10.75 -26.64 -1.68
C LEU A 229 -9.25 -26.78 -1.47
N ALA A 230 -8.44 -26.13 -2.30
CA ALA A 230 -6.97 -26.13 -2.17
C ALA A 230 -6.50 -25.50 -0.84
N GLU A 231 -7.05 -24.34 -0.46
CA GLU A 231 -6.75 -23.65 0.81
C GLU A 231 -6.98 -24.53 2.03
N ARG A 232 -7.92 -25.47 1.96
CA ARG A 232 -8.31 -26.35 3.06
C ARG A 232 -7.69 -27.74 3.00
N GLY A 233 -6.78 -27.97 2.03
CA GLY A 233 -6.02 -29.21 1.91
C GLY A 233 -6.69 -30.32 1.11
N TYR A 234 -7.65 -29.99 0.25
CA TYR A 234 -8.21 -30.93 -0.72
C TYR A 234 -7.44 -30.83 -2.03
N PHE A 235 -6.18 -31.25 -2.03
CA PHE A 235 -5.28 -31.05 -3.18
C PHE A 235 -5.64 -31.90 -4.39
N ASN A 236 -6.33 -33.02 -4.18
CA ASN A 236 -6.77 -33.91 -5.25
C ASN A 236 -8.18 -33.57 -5.75
N ALA A 237 -8.68 -32.37 -5.39
CA ALA A 237 -9.99 -31.94 -5.84
C ALA A 237 -9.97 -31.66 -7.34
N ASP A 238 -10.93 -32.30 -8.07
CA ASP A 238 -11.10 -32.11 -9.50
C ASP A 238 -12.58 -32.10 -9.85
N PHE A 239 -12.92 -31.67 -11.04
CA PHE A 239 -14.31 -31.69 -11.53
C PHE A 239 -14.71 -33.08 -11.98
N SER A 240 -15.79 -33.60 -11.42
CA SER A 240 -16.49 -34.78 -11.97
C SER A 240 -17.52 -34.38 -13.05
N SER A 241 -18.09 -33.18 -12.97
CA SER A 241 -18.86 -32.54 -14.02
C SER A 241 -18.56 -31.04 -14.08
N ARG A 242 -18.36 -30.50 -15.31
CA ARG A 242 -18.13 -29.06 -15.57
C ARG A 242 -18.81 -28.72 -16.87
N ARG A 243 -20.12 -28.44 -16.82
CA ARG A 243 -20.90 -28.14 -18.03
C ARG A 243 -21.93 -27.04 -17.76
N VAL A 244 -22.00 -26.11 -18.71
CA VAL A 244 -23.10 -25.15 -18.80
C VAL A 244 -23.73 -25.30 -20.18
N GLU A 245 -25.04 -25.46 -20.21
CA GLU A 245 -25.81 -25.60 -21.44
C GLU A 245 -26.79 -24.43 -21.56
N VAL A 246 -26.60 -23.61 -22.59
CA VAL A 246 -27.46 -22.46 -22.87
C VAL A 246 -28.44 -22.80 -23.99
N THR A 247 -29.73 -22.80 -23.70
CA THR A 247 -30.82 -22.98 -24.67
C THR A 247 -31.36 -21.60 -25.08
N ARG A 248 -30.83 -21.04 -26.18
CA ARG A 248 -31.18 -19.68 -26.65
C ARG A 248 -32.69 -19.51 -26.89
N ALA A 249 -33.35 -20.52 -27.48
CA ALA A 249 -34.79 -20.50 -27.76
C ALA A 249 -35.68 -20.42 -26.51
N GLN A 250 -35.17 -20.80 -25.34
CA GLN A 250 -35.91 -20.79 -24.07
C GLN A 250 -35.38 -19.73 -23.11
N HIS A 251 -34.38 -18.96 -23.50
CA HIS A 251 -33.66 -18.02 -22.64
C HIS A 251 -33.24 -18.66 -21.30
N ALA A 252 -32.78 -19.91 -21.35
CA ALA A 252 -32.48 -20.71 -20.18
C ALA A 252 -31.05 -21.27 -20.21
N ALA A 253 -30.41 -21.31 -19.05
CA ALA A 253 -29.12 -21.97 -18.82
C ALA A 253 -29.26 -23.06 -17.76
N ASP A 254 -28.67 -24.22 -18.03
CA ASP A 254 -28.54 -25.32 -17.06
C ASP A 254 -27.07 -25.45 -16.66
N ILE A 255 -26.80 -25.37 -15.37
CA ILE A 255 -25.47 -25.50 -14.79
C ILE A 255 -25.34 -26.87 -14.15
N ASP A 256 -24.32 -27.61 -14.54
CA ASP A 256 -23.94 -28.90 -13.94
C ASP A 256 -22.45 -28.81 -13.56
N LEU A 257 -22.20 -28.56 -12.27
CA LEU A 257 -20.87 -28.26 -11.75
C LEU A 257 -20.63 -29.05 -10.47
N VAL A 258 -19.92 -30.16 -10.58
CA VAL A 258 -19.67 -31.08 -9.48
C VAL A 258 -18.17 -31.28 -9.30
N TRP A 259 -17.69 -31.02 -8.09
CA TRP A 259 -16.32 -31.35 -7.68
C TRP A 259 -16.28 -32.70 -6.96
N THR A 260 -15.23 -33.46 -7.17
CA THR A 260 -14.82 -34.55 -6.30
C THR A 260 -13.65 -34.07 -5.46
N SER A 261 -13.84 -33.88 -4.16
CA SER A 261 -12.84 -33.27 -3.27
C SER A 261 -11.61 -34.14 -3.00
N GLY A 262 -11.76 -35.45 -3.16
CA GLY A 262 -10.77 -36.38 -2.62
C GLY A 262 -10.74 -36.37 -1.08
N GLN A 263 -9.64 -36.84 -0.50
CA GLN A 263 -9.38 -36.75 0.94
C GLN A 263 -8.86 -35.39 1.35
N ARG A 264 -9.08 -35.02 2.60
CA ARG A 264 -8.44 -33.84 3.20
C ARG A 264 -7.08 -34.22 3.76
N TYR A 265 -6.06 -33.42 3.41
CA TYR A 265 -4.72 -33.63 3.92
C TYR A 265 -4.44 -32.84 5.19
N ASP A 266 -3.47 -33.31 5.97
CA ASP A 266 -2.95 -32.70 7.18
C ASP A 266 -1.58 -32.06 6.94
N MET A 267 -1.16 -31.19 7.88
CA MET A 267 0.17 -30.58 7.87
C MET A 267 1.24 -31.63 8.16
N GLY A 268 2.14 -31.86 7.23
CA GLY A 268 3.27 -32.76 7.37
C GLY A 268 4.52 -32.10 7.97
N ALA A 269 5.64 -32.77 7.84
CA ALA A 269 6.94 -32.28 8.27
C ALA A 269 7.36 -31.02 7.48
N ILE A 270 8.03 -30.07 8.16
CA ILE A 270 8.58 -28.88 7.52
C ILE A 270 10.09 -29.00 7.36
N SER A 271 10.60 -28.65 6.20
CA SER A 271 12.03 -28.62 5.89
C SER A 271 12.48 -27.22 5.48
N PHE A 272 13.69 -26.82 5.88
CA PHE A 272 14.28 -25.51 5.57
C PHE A 272 15.50 -25.67 4.68
N GLU A 273 15.49 -24.96 3.56
CA GLU A 273 16.62 -24.84 2.65
C GLU A 273 17.02 -23.37 2.54
N GLN A 274 18.28 -23.05 2.84
CA GLN A 274 18.82 -21.70 2.75
C GLN A 274 19.90 -21.63 1.68
N THR A 275 19.64 -20.92 0.59
CA THR A 275 20.53 -20.84 -0.57
C THR A 275 20.89 -19.39 -0.87
N PRO A 276 22.17 -19.04 -1.12
CA PRO A 276 23.34 -19.92 -1.31
C PRO A 276 24.04 -20.34 -0.01
N LYS A 277 23.66 -19.75 1.14
CA LYS A 277 24.31 -20.00 2.43
C LYS A 277 23.32 -20.00 3.58
N ARG A 278 23.48 -20.96 4.49
CA ARG A 278 22.75 -20.97 5.74
C ARG A 278 23.23 -19.83 6.65
N ILE A 279 22.33 -18.94 7.06
CA ILE A 279 22.61 -17.79 7.93
C ILE A 279 21.93 -17.90 9.28
N ILE A 280 20.81 -18.60 9.36
CA ILE A 280 20.00 -18.79 10.58
C ILE A 280 19.83 -20.29 10.83
N ARG A 281 19.93 -20.72 12.08
CA ARG A 281 19.72 -22.12 12.45
C ARG A 281 18.26 -22.51 12.36
N ASP A 282 17.99 -23.72 11.87
CA ASP A 282 16.62 -24.22 11.66
C ASP A 282 15.82 -24.30 12.96
N SER A 283 16.48 -24.57 14.09
CA SER A 283 15.84 -24.58 15.41
C SER A 283 15.23 -23.22 15.81
N LEU A 284 15.71 -22.12 15.22
CA LEU A 284 15.11 -20.81 15.40
C LEU A 284 13.90 -20.63 14.47
N LEU A 285 14.03 -21.02 13.20
CA LEU A 285 12.95 -20.97 12.21
C LEU A 285 11.78 -21.84 12.64
N GLN A 286 12.06 -23.03 13.20
CA GLN A 286 11.06 -23.94 13.74
C GLN A 286 10.18 -23.30 14.85
N LYS A 287 10.73 -22.37 15.65
CA LYS A 287 9.96 -21.67 16.69
C LYS A 287 8.89 -20.70 16.15
N LEU A 288 8.97 -20.36 14.87
CA LEU A 288 7.97 -19.53 14.21
C LEU A 288 6.83 -20.36 13.63
N VAL A 289 7.00 -21.69 13.54
CA VAL A 289 5.96 -22.63 13.15
C VAL A 289 5.02 -22.82 14.33
N TYR A 290 3.79 -22.34 14.21
CA TYR A 290 2.81 -22.34 15.31
C TYR A 290 1.68 -23.38 15.13
N TRP A 291 1.83 -24.28 14.17
CA TRP A 291 0.95 -25.44 14.02
C TRP A 291 1.66 -26.71 14.42
N GLU A 292 0.88 -27.70 14.80
CA GLU A 292 1.38 -29.04 15.10
C GLU A 292 1.31 -29.91 13.83
N GLN A 293 2.31 -30.77 13.64
CA GLN A 293 2.29 -31.81 12.60
C GLN A 293 1.07 -32.72 12.83
N GLY A 294 0.38 -33.11 11.75
CA GLY A 294 -0.86 -33.87 11.82
C GLY A 294 -2.12 -33.04 12.10
N SER A 295 -2.00 -31.72 12.28
CA SER A 295 -3.16 -30.83 12.31
C SER A 295 -3.67 -30.56 10.88
N TYR A 296 -4.97 -30.33 10.72
CA TYR A 296 -5.54 -30.06 9.40
C TYR A 296 -4.78 -28.99 8.61
N TYR A 297 -4.51 -29.31 7.34
CA TYR A 297 -3.91 -28.33 6.43
C TYR A 297 -4.81 -27.11 6.25
N HIS A 298 -4.19 -25.95 6.23
CA HIS A 298 -4.84 -24.70 5.87
C HIS A 298 -3.81 -23.69 5.36
N GLN A 299 -4.00 -23.19 4.15
CA GLN A 299 -3.09 -22.24 3.50
C GLN A 299 -2.79 -21.02 4.38
N GLY A 300 -3.79 -20.48 5.08
CA GLY A 300 -3.60 -19.36 6.00
C GLY A 300 -2.59 -19.60 7.13
N LYS A 301 -2.25 -20.86 7.47
CA LYS A 301 -1.16 -21.18 8.39
C LYS A 301 0.19 -20.89 7.73
N LEU A 302 0.35 -21.26 6.45
CA LEU A 302 1.56 -20.98 5.68
C LEU A 302 1.76 -19.48 5.43
N ASP A 303 0.67 -18.78 5.10
CA ASP A 303 0.71 -17.32 4.86
C ASP A 303 1.14 -16.56 6.12
N ARG A 304 0.55 -16.91 7.27
CA ARG A 304 0.96 -16.34 8.56
C ARG A 304 2.40 -16.66 8.93
N PHE A 305 2.87 -17.87 8.59
CA PHE A 305 4.27 -18.24 8.79
C PHE A 305 5.20 -17.43 7.88
N ARG A 306 4.82 -17.23 6.60
CA ARG A 306 5.55 -16.37 5.65
C ARG A 306 5.66 -14.95 6.18
N GLU A 307 4.57 -14.37 6.69
CA GLU A 307 4.61 -13.05 7.32
C GLU A 307 5.56 -13.00 8.52
N SER A 308 5.55 -14.03 9.37
CA SER A 308 6.43 -14.11 10.55
C SER A 308 7.91 -14.17 10.14
N LEU A 309 8.25 -14.89 9.08
CA LEU A 309 9.59 -14.92 8.50
C LEU A 309 9.97 -13.59 7.87
N ALA A 310 9.06 -12.96 7.11
CA ALA A 310 9.29 -11.67 6.46
C ALA A 310 9.57 -10.54 7.46
N ARG A 311 8.88 -10.52 8.58
CA ARG A 311 9.08 -9.53 9.67
C ARG A 311 10.45 -9.61 10.32
N LEU A 312 11.11 -10.76 10.28
CA LEU A 312 12.47 -10.90 10.77
C LEU A 312 13.50 -10.18 9.90
N ASP A 313 13.16 -9.91 8.63
CA ASP A 313 14.01 -9.19 7.67
C ASP A 313 15.40 -9.83 7.47
N TYR A 314 15.50 -11.18 7.61
CA TYR A 314 16.74 -11.91 7.34
C TYR A 314 16.86 -12.33 5.89
N PHE A 315 15.71 -12.51 5.20
CA PHE A 315 15.61 -13.10 3.89
C PHE A 315 15.04 -12.10 2.87
N SER A 316 15.61 -12.12 1.68
CA SER A 316 15.13 -11.33 0.53
C SER A 316 14.03 -12.07 -0.25
N SER A 317 14.04 -13.42 -0.21
CA SER A 317 12.99 -14.26 -0.77
C SER A 317 12.61 -15.35 0.22
N ILE A 318 11.32 -15.61 0.32
CA ILE A 318 10.73 -16.64 1.18
C ILE A 318 9.72 -17.38 0.31
N ASP A 319 10.07 -18.60 -0.06
CA ASP A 319 9.21 -19.49 -0.79
C ASP A 319 8.78 -20.64 0.11
N ILE A 320 7.47 -20.86 0.20
CA ILE A 320 6.85 -21.89 1.05
C ILE A 320 5.94 -22.72 0.17
N GLU A 321 6.35 -23.95 -0.08
CA GLU A 321 5.72 -24.85 -1.01
C GLU A 321 5.20 -26.10 -0.27
N PRO A 322 3.89 -26.35 -0.24
CA PRO A 322 3.37 -27.64 0.13
C PRO A 322 3.63 -28.63 -1.00
N LEU A 323 4.04 -29.85 -0.68
CA LEU A 323 4.37 -30.91 -1.65
C LEU A 323 3.33 -32.06 -1.55
N PRO A 324 2.11 -31.89 -2.10
CA PRO A 324 1.07 -32.92 -2.02
C PRO A 324 1.45 -34.24 -2.71
N ASP A 325 2.28 -34.20 -3.76
CA ASP A 325 2.79 -35.39 -4.45
C ASP A 325 3.73 -36.24 -3.59
N GLN A 326 4.30 -35.65 -2.53
CA GLN A 326 5.15 -36.32 -1.57
C GLN A 326 4.42 -36.63 -0.25
N ALA A 327 3.09 -36.50 -0.24
CA ALA A 327 2.30 -36.79 0.95
C ALA A 327 2.43 -38.25 1.36
N SER A 328 2.58 -38.48 2.65
CA SER A 328 2.62 -39.80 3.30
C SER A 328 1.65 -39.83 4.47
N ASP A 329 0.89 -40.89 4.61
CA ASP A 329 -0.10 -41.04 5.68
C ASP A 329 -1.09 -39.88 5.79
N GLY A 330 -1.48 -39.30 4.66
CA GLY A 330 -2.39 -38.15 4.61
C GLY A 330 -1.76 -36.81 5.05
N GLN A 331 -0.43 -36.75 5.28
CA GLN A 331 0.29 -35.56 5.68
C GLN A 331 1.11 -35.00 4.50
N VAL A 332 0.95 -33.70 4.23
CA VAL A 332 1.67 -33.00 3.17
C VAL A 332 2.91 -32.32 3.74
N PRO A 333 4.12 -32.73 3.34
CA PRO A 333 5.34 -32.05 3.75
C PRO A 333 5.39 -30.63 3.17
N VAL A 334 6.03 -29.72 3.91
CA VAL A 334 6.19 -28.31 3.51
C VAL A 334 7.67 -28.01 3.33
N LYS A 335 8.07 -27.62 2.13
CA LYS A 335 9.42 -27.14 1.82
C LYS A 335 9.47 -25.62 1.93
N VAL A 336 10.45 -25.10 2.65
CA VAL A 336 10.68 -23.66 2.82
C VAL A 336 12.04 -23.30 2.27
N THR A 337 12.06 -22.61 1.14
CA THR A 337 13.29 -22.14 0.49
C THR A 337 13.49 -20.66 0.82
N LEU A 338 14.66 -20.34 1.38
CA LEU A 338 14.98 -19.02 1.93
C LEU A 338 16.26 -18.48 1.27
N THR A 339 16.17 -17.28 0.69
CA THR A 339 17.33 -16.57 0.15
C THR A 339 17.76 -15.48 1.11
N PRO A 340 19.00 -15.49 1.62
CA PRO A 340 19.49 -14.47 2.54
C PRO A 340 19.45 -13.07 1.95
N ALA A 341 18.98 -12.10 2.74
CA ALA A 341 19.08 -10.69 2.42
C ALA A 341 20.53 -10.17 2.66
N LYS A 342 20.88 -9.04 2.05
CA LYS A 342 22.14 -8.36 2.32
C LYS A 342 22.29 -8.14 3.83
N ARG A 343 23.41 -8.57 4.39
CA ARG A 343 23.65 -8.58 5.85
C ARG A 343 23.59 -7.19 6.47
N SER A 344 24.02 -6.16 5.75
CA SER A 344 24.13 -4.80 6.23
C SER A 344 23.23 -3.87 5.43
N ILE A 345 22.53 -2.98 6.14
CA ILE A 345 21.84 -1.84 5.58
C ILE A 345 22.62 -0.60 6.02
N TYR A 346 22.96 0.25 5.07
CA TYR A 346 23.54 1.55 5.33
C TYR A 346 22.49 2.61 5.08
N THR A 347 22.31 3.48 6.05
CA THR A 347 21.35 4.60 5.96
C THR A 347 22.14 5.89 5.96
N ALA A 348 21.89 6.74 4.98
CA ALA A 348 22.34 8.12 4.94
C ALA A 348 21.14 9.01 4.65
N GLY A 349 21.01 10.11 5.37
CA GLY A 349 19.89 11.02 5.21
C GLY A 349 20.25 12.43 5.64
N VAL A 350 19.58 13.40 5.06
CA VAL A 350 19.61 14.79 5.49
C VAL A 350 18.26 15.12 6.14
N SER A 351 18.28 15.97 7.15
CA SER A 351 17.09 16.41 7.84
C SER A 351 17.14 17.90 8.12
N TYR A 352 15.99 18.52 8.19
CA TYR A 352 15.83 19.87 8.66
C TYR A 352 14.59 19.90 9.57
N GLY A 353 14.74 20.47 10.74
CA GLY A 353 13.64 20.71 11.66
C GLY A 353 13.83 22.06 12.31
N THR A 354 12.73 22.78 12.56
CA THR A 354 12.77 24.07 13.26
C THR A 354 13.39 23.96 14.64
N ASP A 355 13.23 22.81 15.29
CA ASP A 355 13.69 22.53 16.66
C ASP A 355 15.15 22.05 16.70
N SER A 356 15.58 21.27 15.70
CA SER A 356 16.92 20.65 15.67
C SER A 356 17.91 21.34 14.73
N GLY A 357 17.41 22.18 13.83
CA GLY A 357 18.19 22.75 12.73
C GLY A 357 18.48 21.74 11.61
N ALA A 358 19.40 22.09 10.72
CA ALA A 358 19.88 21.19 9.67
C ALA A 358 20.68 20.04 10.27
N GLY A 359 20.51 18.85 9.73
CA GLY A 359 21.17 17.67 10.27
C GLY A 359 21.45 16.59 9.22
N VAL A 360 22.33 15.68 9.58
CA VAL A 360 22.72 14.50 8.82
C VAL A 360 22.54 13.28 9.71
N ARG A 361 21.94 12.24 9.14
CA ARG A 361 21.81 10.91 9.75
C ARG A 361 22.70 9.91 9.02
N LEU A 362 23.48 9.16 9.76
CA LEU A 362 24.25 8.02 9.26
C LEU A 362 23.95 6.81 10.13
N GLY A 363 23.74 5.67 9.50
CA GLY A 363 23.42 4.45 10.21
C GLY A 363 23.94 3.19 9.52
N VAL A 364 24.24 2.17 10.31
CA VAL A 364 24.47 0.82 9.85
C VAL A 364 23.66 -0.16 10.70
N GLU A 365 22.83 -0.95 10.04
CA GLU A 365 22.10 -2.04 10.65
C GLU A 365 22.63 -3.37 10.12
N ARG A 366 22.92 -4.30 11.03
CA ARG A 366 23.19 -5.70 10.75
C ARG A 366 21.91 -6.49 10.92
N ARG A 367 21.31 -6.94 9.81
CA ARG A 367 20.10 -7.77 9.81
C ARG A 367 20.27 -9.04 10.64
N TYR A 368 21.48 -9.61 10.61
CA TYR A 368 21.88 -10.71 11.47
C TYR A 368 23.35 -10.59 11.84
N VAL A 369 23.66 -10.76 13.12
CA VAL A 369 25.03 -10.77 13.67
C VAL A 369 25.58 -12.20 13.68
N ASN A 370 24.73 -13.15 14.06
CA ASN A 370 25.02 -14.56 14.21
C ASN A 370 23.86 -15.45 13.70
N ASP A 371 24.05 -16.76 13.75
CA ASP A 371 23.07 -17.77 13.36
C ASP A 371 21.85 -17.87 14.31
N ARG A 372 21.90 -17.20 15.47
CA ARG A 372 20.77 -17.05 16.40
C ARG A 372 19.85 -15.89 16.07
N GLY A 373 20.09 -15.18 14.96
CA GLY A 373 19.25 -14.10 14.48
C GLY A 373 19.35 -12.81 15.29
N HIS A 374 20.45 -12.59 16.00
CA HIS A 374 20.64 -11.31 16.70
C HIS A 374 20.89 -10.20 15.69
N LYS A 375 20.35 -9.00 15.97
CA LYS A 375 20.53 -7.79 15.16
C LYS A 375 21.37 -6.76 15.91
N ALA A 376 22.04 -5.88 15.17
CA ALA A 376 22.76 -4.74 15.74
C ALA A 376 22.53 -3.49 14.89
N LEU A 377 22.37 -2.35 15.53
CA LEU A 377 22.24 -1.03 14.92
C LEU A 377 23.26 -0.09 15.55
N ALA A 378 23.96 0.67 14.72
CA ALA A 378 24.71 1.84 15.12
C ALA A 378 24.25 3.02 14.26
N GLN A 379 23.82 4.10 14.89
CA GLN A 379 23.27 5.29 14.22
C GLN A 379 23.80 6.55 14.88
N VAL A 380 24.12 7.54 14.06
CA VAL A 380 24.47 8.88 14.50
C VAL A 380 23.57 9.88 13.78
N ASP A 381 22.90 10.72 14.54
CA ASP A 381 22.15 11.87 14.08
C ASP A 381 22.92 13.12 14.51
N PHE A 382 23.41 13.87 13.57
CA PHE A 382 24.19 15.09 13.80
C PHE A 382 23.43 16.29 13.25
N ALA A 383 22.75 17.02 14.12
CA ALA A 383 22.04 18.23 13.79
C ALA A 383 22.63 19.44 14.55
N GLN A 384 22.30 20.64 14.10
CA GLN A 384 22.86 21.88 14.66
C GLN A 384 22.67 21.98 16.20
N ARG A 385 21.45 21.66 16.66
CA ARG A 385 21.06 21.82 18.08
C ARG A 385 21.05 20.51 18.86
N ARG A 386 21.08 19.39 18.17
CA ARG A 386 21.04 18.07 18.82
C ARG A 386 21.91 17.06 18.07
N LYS A 387 22.79 16.42 18.81
CA LYS A 387 23.62 15.32 18.33
C LYS A 387 23.26 14.07 19.12
N THR A 388 23.00 12.97 18.45
CA THR A 388 22.60 11.72 19.11
C THR A 388 23.39 10.56 18.50
N ALA A 389 23.93 9.71 19.36
CA ALA A 389 24.56 8.44 18.96
C ALA A 389 23.78 7.30 19.62
N THR A 390 23.38 6.30 18.84
CA THR A 390 22.61 5.16 19.32
C THR A 390 23.30 3.87 18.90
N LEU A 391 23.54 3.01 19.88
CA LEU A 391 23.95 1.63 19.68
C LEU A 391 22.85 0.71 20.19
N GLN A 392 22.43 -0.25 19.39
CA GLN A 392 21.34 -1.14 19.77
C GLN A 392 21.69 -2.59 19.41
N TYR A 393 21.40 -3.50 20.31
CA TYR A 393 21.54 -4.95 20.14
C TYR A 393 20.20 -5.63 20.44
N ARG A 394 19.71 -6.44 19.49
CA ARG A 394 18.40 -7.07 19.56
C ARG A 394 18.53 -8.58 19.48
N ILE A 395 17.83 -9.28 20.36
CA ILE A 395 17.77 -10.73 20.45
C ILE A 395 16.32 -11.15 20.22
N PRO A 396 16.01 -12.05 19.25
CA PRO A 396 14.64 -12.49 19.03
C PRO A 396 14.10 -13.27 20.22
N ALA A 397 12.84 -13.02 20.55
CA ALA A 397 12.15 -13.60 21.70
C ALA A 397 10.74 -14.05 21.29
N PHE A 398 10.48 -15.35 21.33
CA PHE A 398 9.35 -15.99 20.65
C PHE A 398 8.09 -16.18 21.51
N ALA A 399 8.09 -15.75 22.78
CA ALA A 399 6.88 -15.86 23.61
C ALA A 399 5.71 -15.00 23.12
N TRP A 400 6.01 -13.91 22.40
CA TRP A 400 5.06 -13.04 21.71
C TRP A 400 5.42 -12.91 20.23
N LEU A 401 4.44 -12.64 19.37
CA LEU A 401 4.70 -12.33 17.98
C LEU A 401 5.58 -11.08 17.87
N ASP A 402 6.54 -11.11 16.97
CA ASP A 402 7.51 -10.02 16.77
C ASP A 402 8.25 -9.61 18.05
N GLY A 403 8.53 -10.59 18.91
CA GLY A 403 9.12 -10.35 20.22
C GLY A 403 10.64 -10.15 20.18
N TRP A 404 11.13 -9.14 20.92
CA TRP A 404 12.55 -8.81 20.99
C TRP A 404 12.97 -8.49 22.43
N TYR A 405 14.14 -8.97 22.82
CA TYR A 405 14.92 -8.35 23.87
C TYR A 405 15.86 -7.34 23.22
N THR A 406 15.83 -6.09 23.67
CA THR A 406 16.62 -5.01 23.11
C THR A 406 17.49 -4.37 24.19
N PHE A 407 18.77 -4.27 23.93
CA PHE A 407 19.72 -3.52 24.73
C PHE A 407 20.16 -2.30 23.90
N SER A 408 20.01 -1.11 24.45
CA SER A 408 20.30 0.14 23.75
C SER A 408 21.15 1.04 24.63
N LEU A 409 22.18 1.63 24.04
CA LEU A 409 22.97 2.71 24.60
C LEU A 409 22.77 3.94 23.72
N GLN A 410 22.30 5.02 24.33
CA GLN A 410 22.11 6.29 23.63
C GLN A 410 22.88 7.40 24.35
N GLY A 411 23.70 8.13 23.58
CA GLY A 411 24.29 9.40 24.00
C GLY A 411 23.62 10.54 23.24
N SER A 412 23.32 11.63 23.91
CA SER A 412 22.71 12.83 23.30
C SER A 412 23.35 14.09 23.89
N ASP A 413 23.65 15.04 23.00
CA ASP A 413 24.15 16.38 23.30
C ASP A 413 23.18 17.39 22.65
N GLU A 414 22.49 18.16 23.48
CA GLU A 414 21.46 19.14 23.06
C GLU A 414 21.88 20.53 23.53
N GLN A 415 22.11 21.42 22.56
CA GLN A 415 22.49 22.81 22.80
C GLN A 415 21.50 23.70 22.08
N THR A 416 20.70 24.43 22.84
CA THR A 416 19.75 25.43 22.34
C THR A 416 20.10 26.79 22.92
N ASP A 417 19.33 27.82 22.57
CA ASP A 417 19.56 29.18 23.05
C ASP A 417 19.36 29.32 24.57
N TYR A 418 18.77 28.32 25.26
CA TYR A 418 18.39 28.37 26.68
C TYR A 418 18.81 27.16 27.51
N ILE A 419 19.24 26.06 26.90
CA ILE A 419 19.67 24.85 27.62
C ILE A 419 20.87 24.18 26.95
N ASP A 420 21.82 23.76 27.78
CA ASP A 420 22.87 22.79 27.43
C ASP A 420 22.58 21.50 28.22
N SER A 421 22.35 20.39 27.52
CA SER A 421 22.06 19.10 28.16
C SER A 421 22.83 17.97 27.47
N ARG A 422 23.50 17.16 28.30
CA ARG A 422 24.18 15.93 27.87
C ARG A 422 23.61 14.75 28.60
N ARG A 423 23.18 13.77 27.83
CA ARG A 423 22.50 12.58 28.35
C ARG A 423 23.16 11.31 27.85
N ILE A 424 23.31 10.36 28.76
CA ILE A 424 23.63 8.97 28.45
C ILE A 424 22.52 8.10 29.04
N GLU A 425 21.95 7.23 28.24
CA GLU A 425 20.86 6.35 28.62
C GLU A 425 21.13 4.92 28.19
N LEU A 426 21.04 3.99 29.13
CA LEU A 426 21.07 2.54 28.93
C LEU A 426 19.64 2.02 29.05
N VAL A 427 19.18 1.24 28.10
CA VAL A 427 17.84 0.65 28.12
C VAL A 427 17.93 -0.85 27.86
N ALA A 428 17.35 -1.62 28.75
CA ALA A 428 17.07 -3.03 28.53
C ALA A 428 15.56 -3.22 28.41
N SER A 429 15.08 -3.74 27.30
CA SER A 429 13.65 -3.86 27.05
C SER A 429 13.25 -5.22 26.49
N ARG A 430 11.98 -5.59 26.75
CA ARG A 430 11.25 -6.70 26.19
C ARG A 430 10.03 -6.18 25.47
N SER A 431 10.00 -6.28 24.15
CA SER A 431 8.87 -5.86 23.32
C SER A 431 8.24 -7.04 22.60
N GLY A 432 6.99 -6.89 22.17
CA GLY A 432 6.30 -7.83 21.29
C GLY A 432 4.85 -7.50 21.11
N LYS A 433 4.24 -8.08 20.08
CA LYS A 433 2.81 -7.97 19.79
C LYS A 433 2.02 -8.92 20.67
N ILE A 434 1.03 -8.39 21.35
CA ILE A 434 0.04 -9.18 22.09
C ILE A 434 -1.01 -9.72 21.11
N ASN A 435 -1.45 -8.88 20.16
CA ASN A 435 -2.35 -9.23 19.08
C ASN A 435 -2.14 -8.33 17.87
N GLN A 436 -3.06 -8.31 16.90
CA GLN A 436 -2.95 -7.53 15.67
C GLN A 436 -2.84 -6.01 15.89
N HIS A 437 -3.45 -5.51 16.97
CA HIS A 437 -3.56 -4.09 17.28
C HIS A 437 -2.65 -3.64 18.43
N TRP A 438 -2.35 -4.54 19.36
CA TRP A 438 -1.61 -4.21 20.58
C TRP A 438 -0.14 -4.63 20.54
N THR A 439 0.74 -3.68 20.78
CA THR A 439 2.17 -3.92 21.06
C THR A 439 2.49 -3.48 22.47
N ALA A 440 3.21 -4.30 23.24
CA ALA A 440 3.66 -3.96 24.58
C ALA A 440 5.18 -3.97 24.67
N THR A 441 5.72 -3.06 25.48
CA THR A 441 7.15 -2.97 25.78
C THR A 441 7.33 -2.73 27.27
N ALA A 442 8.06 -3.61 27.92
CA ALA A 442 8.54 -3.42 29.28
C ALA A 442 10.04 -3.10 29.21
N SER A 443 10.49 -2.06 29.91
CA SER A 443 11.87 -1.60 29.87
C SER A 443 12.39 -1.27 31.26
N LEU A 444 13.71 -1.38 31.40
CA LEU A 444 14.47 -0.83 32.50
C LEU A 444 15.46 0.20 31.94
N HIS A 445 15.44 1.39 32.49
CA HIS A 445 16.24 2.53 32.05
C HIS A 445 17.26 2.90 33.10
N GLY A 446 18.51 3.10 32.71
CA GLY A 446 19.56 3.74 33.45
C GLY A 446 19.95 5.04 32.76
N LEU A 447 19.50 6.16 33.30
CA LEU A 447 19.67 7.50 32.73
C LEU A 447 20.65 8.29 33.59
N ARG A 448 21.60 8.95 32.93
CA ARG A 448 22.41 10.01 33.54
C ARG A 448 22.38 11.23 32.64
N GLU A 449 21.90 12.35 33.15
CA GLU A 449 21.77 13.60 32.43
C GLU A 449 22.44 14.74 33.23
N ARG A 450 23.23 15.55 32.51
CA ARG A 450 23.82 16.78 33.02
C ARG A 450 23.25 17.91 32.21
N TRP A 451 22.70 18.94 32.86
CA TRP A 451 22.10 20.08 32.19
C TRP A 451 22.38 21.38 32.90
N ALA A 452 22.36 22.47 32.16
CA ALA A 452 22.33 23.84 32.65
C ALA A 452 21.35 24.66 31.85
N TYR A 453 20.66 25.55 32.48
CA TYR A 453 19.95 26.64 31.81
C TYR A 453 20.90 27.83 31.72
N TYR A 454 20.89 28.54 30.61
CA TYR A 454 21.70 29.77 30.49
C TYR A 454 21.10 30.83 31.39
N ASP A 455 21.85 31.19 32.44
CA ASP A 455 21.52 32.29 33.31
C ASP A 455 22.14 33.57 32.77
N GLU A 456 21.33 34.59 32.54
CA GLU A 456 21.71 35.80 31.85
C GLU A 456 22.30 36.85 32.79
N PHE A 457 22.15 36.68 34.09
CA PHE A 457 22.59 37.64 35.06
C PHE A 457 24.07 37.54 35.41
N ASP A 458 24.75 36.52 34.89
CA ASP A 458 26.14 36.27 35.20
C ASP A 458 27.03 36.51 33.98
N ASP A 459 27.68 37.65 33.96
CA ASP A 459 28.67 38.05 32.98
C ASP A 459 30.02 37.32 33.14
N ASP A 460 30.18 36.54 34.22
CA ASP A 460 31.38 35.75 34.46
C ASP A 460 31.35 34.42 33.68
N PRO A 461 32.31 34.21 32.77
CA PRO A 461 32.37 32.95 32.01
C PRO A 461 32.58 31.69 32.86
N GLU A 462 33.08 31.81 34.07
CA GLU A 462 33.33 30.65 34.98
C GLU A 462 32.08 30.24 35.77
N THR A 463 31.17 31.18 36.05
CA THR A 463 29.93 30.92 36.80
C THR A 463 28.68 30.83 35.93
N ARG A 464 28.82 31.12 34.65
CA ARG A 464 27.75 31.24 33.63
C ARG A 464 26.86 30.02 33.47
N GLN A 465 27.26 28.82 33.97
CA GLN A 465 26.52 27.60 33.81
C GLN A 465 26.52 26.77 35.09
N ASN A 466 25.46 26.89 35.86
CA ASN A 466 25.25 26.04 37.04
C ASN A 466 24.74 24.66 36.59
N TYR A 467 25.68 23.77 36.24
CA TYR A 467 25.32 22.43 35.81
C TYR A 467 24.78 21.59 36.93
N ARG A 468 23.58 21.05 36.70
CA ARG A 468 23.01 19.98 37.50
C ARG A 468 23.28 18.65 36.85
N THR A 469 23.43 17.61 37.61
CA THR A 469 23.55 16.24 37.13
C THR A 469 22.57 15.37 37.90
N ALA A 470 21.82 14.53 37.20
CA ALA A 470 20.93 13.57 37.83
C ALA A 470 21.08 12.18 37.22
N THR A 471 20.93 11.19 38.04
CA THR A 471 20.95 9.77 37.68
C THR A 471 19.60 9.15 38.06
N PHE A 472 19.03 8.37 37.13
CA PHE A 472 17.75 7.72 37.33
C PHE A 472 17.81 6.28 36.88
N LEU A 473 17.38 5.39 37.75
CA LEU A 473 17.12 3.99 37.42
C LEU A 473 15.61 3.74 37.57
N TYR A 474 14.94 3.44 36.44
CA TYR A 474 13.50 3.32 36.49
C TYR A 474 12.96 2.28 35.49
N PRO A 475 11.98 1.46 35.89
CA PRO A 475 11.17 0.67 34.96
C PRO A 475 10.17 1.53 34.18
N SER A 476 9.80 1.05 33.01
CA SER A 476 8.69 1.62 32.23
C SER A 476 7.88 0.53 31.54
N LEU A 477 6.59 0.79 31.41
CA LEU A 477 5.65 -0.01 30.62
C LEU A 477 5.03 0.89 29.56
N ARG A 478 5.14 0.48 28.31
CA ARG A 478 4.54 1.15 27.16
C ARG A 478 3.60 0.19 26.45
N ALA A 479 2.38 0.62 26.19
CA ALA A 479 1.40 -0.09 25.42
C ALA A 479 0.95 0.77 24.23
N GLU A 480 1.01 0.22 23.04
CA GLU A 480 0.60 0.88 21.80
C GLU A 480 -0.58 0.13 21.20
N TYR A 481 -1.64 0.84 20.91
CA TYR A 481 -2.80 0.38 20.17
C TYR A 481 -2.86 1.05 18.82
N VAL A 482 -2.93 0.27 17.73
CA VAL A 482 -3.03 0.79 16.36
C VAL A 482 -4.08 -0.01 15.62
N ASP A 483 -5.17 0.66 15.26
CA ASP A 483 -6.26 0.12 14.45
C ASP A 483 -6.63 1.18 13.40
N VAL A 484 -5.94 1.13 12.27
CA VAL A 484 -6.06 2.08 11.17
C VAL A 484 -6.05 1.35 9.84
N ASP A 485 -6.71 1.92 8.84
CA ASP A 485 -6.79 1.40 7.48
C ASP A 485 -5.44 1.42 6.75
N ASP A 486 -4.66 2.48 6.91
CA ASP A 486 -3.31 2.64 6.34
C ASP A 486 -2.38 3.29 7.38
N LYS A 487 -1.18 2.73 7.56
CA LYS A 487 -0.21 3.27 8.53
C LYS A 487 0.53 4.51 8.04
N LEU A 488 0.69 4.64 6.73
CA LEU A 488 1.38 5.78 6.12
C LEU A 488 0.47 6.99 6.01
N TYR A 489 -0.79 6.75 5.61
CA TYR A 489 -1.79 7.78 5.40
C TYR A 489 -3.17 7.32 5.93
N PRO A 490 -3.36 7.26 7.25
CA PRO A 490 -4.62 6.79 7.82
C PRO A 490 -5.77 7.73 7.46
N ARG A 491 -6.86 7.15 6.99
CA ARG A 491 -8.13 7.84 6.75
C ARG A 491 -9.20 7.48 7.77
N LYS A 492 -9.08 6.29 8.35
CA LYS A 492 -10.03 5.79 9.34
C LYS A 492 -9.30 4.98 10.40
N GLY A 493 -9.67 5.20 11.65
CA GLY A 493 -9.19 4.40 12.76
C GLY A 493 -8.69 5.20 13.93
N ILE A 494 -8.03 4.50 14.85
CA ILE A 494 -7.53 5.04 16.12
C ILE A 494 -6.12 4.52 16.36
N SER A 495 -5.27 5.38 16.91
CA SER A 495 -3.99 5.00 17.48
C SER A 495 -3.85 5.63 18.86
N ALA A 496 -3.36 4.85 19.83
CA ALA A 496 -3.14 5.32 21.19
C ALA A 496 -1.86 4.72 21.76
N THR A 497 -1.13 5.51 22.56
CA THR A 497 0.05 5.06 23.30
C THR A 497 -0.08 5.44 24.75
N GLY A 498 -0.05 4.44 25.62
CA GLY A 498 0.04 4.61 27.07
C GLY A 498 1.46 4.32 27.54
N LEU A 499 1.99 5.16 28.41
CA LEU A 499 3.30 5.02 29.06
C LEU A 499 3.13 5.22 30.57
N ILE A 500 3.68 4.29 31.34
CA ILE A 500 3.85 4.43 32.80
C ILE A 500 5.32 4.17 33.11
N ARG A 501 5.96 5.05 33.86
CA ARG A 501 7.34 4.91 34.32
C ARG A 501 7.50 5.49 35.74
N GLY A 502 8.49 5.03 36.46
CA GLY A 502 8.72 5.57 37.83
C GLY A 502 10.02 5.08 38.41
N GLY A 503 10.66 5.91 39.24
CA GLY A 503 11.92 5.64 39.92
C GLY A 503 11.83 5.98 41.39
N LEU A 504 12.67 5.33 42.18
CA LEU A 504 12.78 5.52 43.61
C LEU A 504 14.22 5.89 43.98
N GLU A 505 14.39 6.88 44.89
CA GLU A 505 15.70 7.25 45.41
C GLU A 505 16.42 6.06 46.07
N ALA A 506 15.67 5.24 46.81
CA ALA A 506 16.19 4.03 47.44
C ALA A 506 16.79 3.00 46.48
N VAL A 507 16.54 3.11 45.17
CA VAL A 507 16.96 2.14 44.14
C VAL A 507 17.86 2.77 43.07
N GLY A 508 18.42 3.95 43.36
CA GLY A 508 19.41 4.60 42.47
C GLY A 508 18.85 5.68 41.55
N SER A 509 17.75 6.31 41.90
CA SER A 509 17.26 7.54 41.30
C SER A 509 17.49 8.73 42.22
N ASP A 510 17.76 9.91 41.66
CA ASP A 510 17.98 11.12 42.48
C ASP A 510 16.68 11.78 42.95
N ALA A 511 15.51 11.29 42.49
CA ALA A 511 14.19 11.69 42.99
C ALA A 511 13.19 10.54 42.88
N ASN A 512 12.21 10.55 43.80
CA ASN A 512 11.05 9.66 43.70
C ASN A 512 10.05 10.22 42.66
N PHE A 513 9.64 9.41 41.71
CA PHE A 513 8.61 9.81 40.77
C PHE A 513 7.81 8.62 40.22
N ILE A 514 6.56 8.87 39.89
CA ILE A 514 5.72 8.01 39.03
C ILE A 514 5.12 8.92 37.96
N GLN A 515 5.27 8.54 36.71
CA GLN A 515 4.76 9.32 35.60
C GLN A 515 3.88 8.45 34.71
N ALA A 516 2.71 8.99 34.38
CA ALA A 516 1.78 8.39 33.43
C ALA A 516 1.52 9.37 32.27
N GLN A 517 1.46 8.85 31.06
CA GLN A 517 1.21 9.61 29.84
C GLN A 517 0.33 8.78 28.90
N LEU A 518 -0.65 9.44 28.30
CA LEU A 518 -1.50 8.88 27.26
C LEU A 518 -1.52 9.84 26.08
N THR A 519 -1.18 9.32 24.91
CA THR A 519 -1.33 10.03 23.62
C THR A 519 -2.32 9.29 22.76
N GLY A 520 -3.14 10.01 22.00
CA GLY A 520 -4.13 9.43 21.11
C GLY A 520 -4.26 10.18 19.81
N ARG A 521 -4.62 9.46 18.76
CA ARG A 521 -4.96 10.00 17.45
C ARG A 521 -6.20 9.28 16.92
N TRP A 522 -7.08 10.04 16.31
CA TRP A 522 -8.28 9.55 15.69
C TRP A 522 -8.40 10.12 14.28
N PHE A 523 -8.78 9.25 13.34
CA PHE A 523 -8.89 9.58 11.93
C PHE A 523 -10.29 9.25 11.43
N LYS A 524 -10.89 10.18 10.69
CA LYS A 524 -12.20 9.99 10.03
C LYS A 524 -12.18 10.55 8.63
N GLY A 525 -12.30 9.67 7.63
CA GLY A 525 -12.50 10.05 6.24
C GLY A 525 -13.86 10.74 6.03
N LEU A 526 -13.85 11.82 5.27
CA LEU A 526 -15.01 12.59 4.86
C LEU A 526 -15.07 12.61 3.33
N GLY A 527 -15.86 11.70 2.72
CA GLY A 527 -15.82 11.45 1.29
C GLY A 527 -14.46 10.88 0.85
N GLU A 528 -14.11 10.99 -0.43
CA GLU A 528 -12.88 10.39 -0.98
C GLU A 528 -11.62 11.23 -0.76
N ARG A 529 -11.76 12.55 -0.70
CA ARG A 529 -10.64 13.50 -0.74
C ARG A 529 -10.38 14.25 0.57
N SER A 530 -11.23 14.06 1.58
CA SER A 530 -11.09 14.78 2.85
C SER A 530 -10.96 13.83 4.03
N ARG A 531 -10.31 14.31 5.08
CA ARG A 531 -10.27 13.63 6.39
C ARG A 531 -10.21 14.61 7.55
N LEU A 532 -10.72 14.18 8.67
CA LEU A 532 -10.61 14.85 9.96
C LEU A 532 -9.64 14.07 10.84
N ILE A 533 -8.73 14.77 11.49
CA ILE A 533 -7.73 14.23 12.39
C ILE A 533 -7.91 14.90 13.74
N ALA A 534 -8.10 14.10 14.79
CA ALA A 534 -8.00 14.57 16.17
C ALA A 534 -6.80 13.93 16.83
N ARG A 535 -6.04 14.70 17.60
CA ARG A 535 -4.94 14.21 18.43
C ARG A 535 -5.04 14.81 19.81
N GLY A 536 -4.52 14.10 20.81
CA GLY A 536 -4.49 14.58 22.18
C GLY A 536 -3.39 13.91 22.98
N GLU A 537 -2.96 14.59 24.02
CA GLU A 537 -1.99 14.12 24.99
C GLU A 537 -2.42 14.56 26.37
N ILE A 538 -2.31 13.65 27.33
CA ILE A 538 -2.44 13.93 28.76
C ILE A 538 -1.33 13.21 29.51
N GLY A 539 -0.69 13.91 30.43
CA GLY A 539 0.38 13.36 31.26
C GLY A 539 0.41 13.97 32.65
N HIS A 540 0.82 13.15 33.61
CA HIS A 540 1.00 13.56 34.98
C HIS A 540 2.21 12.90 35.61
N THR A 541 2.97 13.67 36.42
CA THR A 541 4.11 13.21 37.19
C THR A 541 3.84 13.43 38.68
N PHE A 542 3.74 12.34 39.41
CA PHE A 542 3.74 12.35 40.88
C PHE A 542 5.19 12.44 41.35
N THR A 543 5.60 13.57 41.90
CA THR A 543 6.94 13.79 42.47
C THR A 543 6.91 14.91 43.48
N ASN A 544 7.78 14.82 44.46
CA ASN A 544 7.97 15.86 45.46
C ASN A 544 9.04 16.89 45.01
N SER A 545 9.89 16.53 44.07
CA SER A 545 11.02 17.36 43.64
C SER A 545 11.15 17.33 42.11
N LEU A 546 10.35 18.15 41.43
CA LEU A 546 10.45 18.30 39.97
C LEU A 546 11.80 18.90 39.56
N THR A 547 12.37 19.79 40.38
CA THR A 547 13.65 20.45 40.09
C THR A 547 14.82 19.49 40.00
N ASP A 548 14.75 18.35 40.72
CA ASP A 548 15.80 17.32 40.69
C ASP A 548 15.62 16.33 39.53
N MET A 549 14.45 16.35 38.88
CA MET A 549 14.23 15.59 37.67
C MET A 549 14.91 16.27 36.46
N PRO A 550 15.61 15.50 35.60
CA PRO A 550 16.23 16.07 34.41
C PRO A 550 15.17 16.52 33.39
N PRO A 551 15.51 17.49 32.54
CA PRO A 551 14.59 18.00 31.49
C PRO A 551 13.96 16.92 30.62
N SER A 552 14.68 15.83 30.34
CA SER A 552 14.17 14.70 29.54
C SER A 552 13.03 13.92 30.19
N LEU A 553 12.82 14.06 31.50
CA LEU A 553 11.73 13.41 32.23
C LEU A 553 10.56 14.36 32.58
N ARG A 554 10.63 15.64 32.20
CA ARG A 554 9.56 16.61 32.41
C ARG A 554 8.65 16.73 31.20
N PHE A 555 7.44 17.23 31.44
CA PHE A 555 6.49 17.53 30.36
C PHE A 555 6.67 18.95 29.83
N TYR A 556 6.45 19.11 28.53
CA TYR A 556 6.50 20.36 27.81
C TYR A 556 5.33 20.44 26.83
N ALA A 557 4.92 21.65 26.47
CA ALA A 557 3.97 21.91 25.40
C ALA A 557 4.50 23.01 24.46
N GLY A 558 3.96 23.09 23.25
CA GLY A 558 4.43 23.95 22.16
C GLY A 558 5.24 23.18 21.11
N GLY A 559 5.19 23.64 19.87
CA GLY A 559 5.84 23.03 18.70
C GLY A 559 4.93 22.21 17.81
N ASP A 560 5.49 21.62 16.74
CA ASP A 560 4.79 20.94 15.64
C ASP A 560 3.93 19.74 16.10
N ARG A 561 4.36 19.04 17.12
CA ARG A 561 3.69 17.85 17.67
C ARG A 561 2.74 18.12 18.82
N SER A 562 2.69 19.35 19.29
CA SER A 562 1.92 19.75 20.48
C SER A 562 0.96 20.88 20.11
N ILE A 563 1.34 22.14 20.28
CA ILE A 563 0.53 23.31 20.01
C ILE A 563 1.27 24.13 18.95
N ARG A 564 0.87 24.03 17.69
CA ARG A 564 1.43 24.84 16.60
C ARG A 564 1.05 26.30 16.77
N GLY A 565 1.95 27.21 16.40
CA GLY A 565 1.84 28.66 16.65
C GLY A 565 2.68 29.14 17.81
N TYR A 566 3.24 28.19 18.59
CA TYR A 566 4.21 28.41 19.64
C TYR A 566 5.52 27.68 19.32
N GLU A 567 6.65 28.25 19.74
CA GLU A 567 7.96 27.59 19.58
C GLU A 567 8.02 26.27 20.35
N TRP A 568 9.00 25.45 20.01
CA TRP A 568 9.21 24.17 20.67
C TRP A 568 9.47 24.32 22.18
N ARG A 569 8.69 23.63 23.00
CA ARG A 569 8.72 23.71 24.47
C ARG A 569 8.41 25.11 25.02
N GLU A 570 7.75 25.96 24.29
CA GLU A 570 7.51 27.36 24.71
C GLU A 570 6.38 27.48 25.73
N VAL A 571 5.43 26.55 25.77
CA VAL A 571 4.25 26.63 26.65
C VAL A 571 4.48 25.87 27.94
N GLY A 572 4.32 26.59 29.09
CA GLY A 572 4.46 26.03 30.43
C GLY A 572 5.04 27.02 31.42
N PRO A 573 5.44 26.55 32.64
CA PRO A 573 6.19 27.36 33.59
C PRO A 573 7.48 27.90 32.97
N ARG A 574 7.68 29.22 33.06
CA ARG A 574 8.81 29.90 32.42
C ARG A 574 9.65 30.64 33.45
N ILE A 575 10.94 30.74 33.19
CA ILE A 575 11.77 31.77 33.81
C ILE A 575 11.48 33.09 33.10
N PRO A 576 11.28 34.20 33.84
CA PRO A 576 11.12 35.51 33.27
C PRO A 576 12.30 35.85 32.35
N PRO A 577 12.08 36.51 31.22
CA PRO A 577 13.17 36.90 30.33
C PRO A 577 14.02 37.97 30.98
N ALA A 578 15.33 37.87 30.90
CA ALA A 578 16.20 39.00 31.07
C ALA A 578 16.04 39.97 29.89
N GLU A 579 16.49 41.22 30.12
CA GLU A 579 16.34 42.31 29.12
C GLU A 579 16.89 41.90 27.76
N GLY A 580 15.99 41.79 26.74
CA GLY A 580 16.33 41.48 25.36
C GLY A 580 16.29 40.02 24.94
N ARG A 581 15.89 39.07 25.81
CA ARG A 581 15.77 37.63 25.46
C ARG A 581 14.38 37.05 25.74
N LYS A 582 14.11 35.90 25.13
CA LYS A 582 12.83 35.19 25.29
C LYS A 582 12.81 34.35 26.58
N ALA A 583 11.69 34.35 27.27
CA ALA A 583 11.43 33.39 28.38
C ALA A 583 11.48 31.94 27.88
N TYR A 584 12.06 31.05 28.64
CA TYR A 584 12.12 29.63 28.31
C TYR A 584 11.39 28.76 29.35
N ALA A 585 10.86 27.61 28.88
CA ALA A 585 10.11 26.70 29.73
C ALA A 585 11.03 25.75 30.48
N LEU A 586 10.74 25.59 31.79
CA LEU A 586 11.46 24.67 32.69
C LEU A 586 10.96 23.23 32.59
N GLY A 587 9.83 23.01 31.93
CA GLY A 587 9.07 21.77 31.98
C GLY A 587 8.21 21.65 33.25
N ALA A 588 7.20 20.83 33.18
CA ALA A 588 6.14 20.75 34.17
C ALA A 588 5.82 19.32 34.62
N LYS A 589 5.05 19.20 35.70
CA LYS A 589 4.49 17.92 36.17
C LYS A 589 3.38 17.39 35.32
N ASN A 590 2.63 18.29 34.67
CA ASN A 590 1.43 17.97 33.92
C ASN A 590 1.53 18.45 32.48
N VAL A 591 0.87 17.77 31.57
CA VAL A 591 0.62 18.21 30.21
C VAL A 591 -0.79 17.83 29.80
N VAL A 592 -1.45 18.73 29.10
CA VAL A 592 -2.69 18.47 28.38
C VAL A 592 -2.66 19.21 27.07
N THR A 593 -2.85 18.47 25.97
CA THR A 593 -2.95 19.07 24.63
C THR A 593 -4.05 18.41 23.82
N ALA A 594 -4.67 19.18 22.95
CA ALA A 594 -5.66 18.70 22.02
C ALA A 594 -5.49 19.42 20.67
N SER A 595 -5.74 18.73 19.59
CA SER A 595 -5.63 19.25 18.24
C SER A 595 -6.76 18.69 17.38
N MET A 596 -7.32 19.55 16.52
CA MET A 596 -8.27 19.18 15.50
C MET A 596 -7.78 19.73 14.16
N GLU A 597 -7.68 18.86 13.17
CA GLU A 597 -7.20 19.21 11.83
C GLU A 597 -8.15 18.65 10.76
N TYR A 598 -8.52 19.50 9.81
CA TYR A 598 -9.25 19.12 8.61
C TYR A 598 -8.31 19.20 7.41
N GLU A 599 -8.18 18.12 6.67
CA GLU A 599 -7.42 18.05 5.43
C GLU A 599 -8.35 17.82 4.24
N HIS A 600 -8.08 18.53 3.13
CA HIS A 600 -8.74 18.34 1.85
C HIS A 600 -7.72 18.25 0.71
N TYR A 601 -7.83 17.20 -0.11
CA TYR A 601 -6.97 17.00 -1.29
C TYR A 601 -7.69 17.45 -2.55
N VAL A 602 -7.07 18.39 -3.27
CA VAL A 602 -7.58 18.91 -4.56
C VAL A 602 -7.37 17.85 -5.66
N ASN A 603 -6.26 17.14 -5.61
CA ASN A 603 -5.94 16.01 -6.47
C ASN A 603 -5.32 14.86 -5.63
N GLU A 604 -4.84 13.79 -6.27
CA GLU A 604 -4.27 12.63 -5.57
C GLU A 604 -3.04 12.96 -4.72
N SER A 605 -2.27 13.99 -5.09
CA SER A 605 -0.98 14.32 -4.47
C SER A 605 -1.04 15.55 -3.57
N TRP A 606 -1.78 16.60 -3.95
CA TRP A 606 -1.75 17.88 -3.28
C TRP A 606 -3.04 18.20 -2.55
N GLY A 607 -2.91 18.71 -1.33
CA GLY A 607 -4.02 19.14 -0.49
C GLY A 607 -3.66 20.30 0.41
N GLY A 608 -4.66 20.83 1.09
CA GLY A 608 -4.55 21.84 2.12
C GLY A 608 -5.11 21.32 3.45
N ALA A 609 -4.69 21.95 4.54
CA ALA A 609 -5.18 21.69 5.87
C ALA A 609 -5.49 22.99 6.62
N VAL A 610 -6.46 22.91 7.52
CA VAL A 610 -6.73 23.92 8.54
C VAL A 610 -6.78 23.25 9.90
N PHE A 611 -6.25 23.89 10.93
CA PHE A 611 -6.18 23.27 12.24
C PHE A 611 -6.29 24.27 13.39
N VAL A 612 -6.68 23.73 14.52
CA VAL A 612 -6.63 24.39 15.82
C VAL A 612 -6.00 23.43 16.82
N ASP A 613 -5.02 23.92 17.55
CA ASP A 613 -4.32 23.22 18.62
C ASP A 613 -4.52 24.01 19.91
N SER A 614 -4.74 23.33 21.03
CA SER A 614 -4.84 23.99 22.35
C SER A 614 -4.27 23.11 23.44
N GLY A 615 -3.65 23.71 24.44
CA GLY A 615 -3.08 22.95 25.55
C GLY A 615 -2.25 23.78 26.51
N SER A 616 -1.65 23.07 27.46
CA SER A 616 -0.80 23.64 28.49
C SER A 616 0.14 22.58 29.08
N ALA A 617 1.31 23.03 29.56
CA ALA A 617 2.09 22.30 30.55
C ALA A 617 2.07 23.11 31.85
N PHE A 618 1.83 22.47 33.02
CA PHE A 618 1.59 23.17 34.27
C PHE A 618 1.96 22.31 35.49
N ASP A 619 2.30 22.94 36.61
CA ASP A 619 2.61 22.23 37.85
C ASP A 619 1.38 22.02 38.71
N ASP A 620 0.62 23.05 38.99
CA ASP A 620 -0.62 23.01 39.78
C ASP A 620 -1.83 23.40 38.93
N GLN A 621 -3.02 22.95 39.29
CA GLN A 621 -4.26 23.28 38.56
C GLN A 621 -4.53 24.79 38.44
N LYS A 622 -4.10 25.59 39.42
CA LYS A 622 -4.21 27.06 39.37
C LYS A 622 -3.32 27.70 38.30
N ASP A 623 -2.26 26.99 37.87
CA ASP A 623 -1.30 27.45 36.88
C ASP A 623 -1.70 26.98 35.45
N LEU A 624 -2.79 26.24 35.34
CA LEU A 624 -3.32 25.80 34.06
C LEU A 624 -3.77 27.01 33.22
N LYS A 625 -2.99 27.34 32.21
CA LYS A 625 -3.30 28.38 31.23
C LYS A 625 -3.29 27.72 29.84
N MET A 626 -4.48 27.48 29.29
CA MET A 626 -4.60 26.96 27.95
C MET A 626 -4.05 27.98 26.95
N ARG A 627 -3.19 27.54 26.07
CA ARG A 627 -2.67 28.30 24.94
C ARG A 627 -3.22 27.72 23.67
N THR A 628 -3.72 28.58 22.80
CA THR A 628 -4.38 28.15 21.54
C THR A 628 -3.63 28.67 20.35
N GLY A 629 -3.35 27.79 19.40
CA GLY A 629 -2.76 28.13 18.11
C GLY A 629 -3.67 27.68 16.96
N VAL A 630 -3.69 28.50 15.92
CA VAL A 630 -4.45 28.21 14.69
C VAL A 630 -3.53 28.31 13.50
N GLY A 631 -3.83 27.57 12.46
CA GLY A 631 -3.00 27.61 11.27
C GLY A 631 -3.60 26.94 10.07
N VAL A 632 -2.86 27.10 8.98
CA VAL A 632 -3.15 26.48 7.67
C VAL A 632 -1.90 25.77 7.18
N GLY A 633 -2.09 24.76 6.34
CA GLY A 633 -0.95 24.02 5.82
C GLY A 633 -1.17 23.45 4.43
N VAL A 634 -0.05 23.14 3.78
CA VAL A 634 -0.01 22.42 2.52
C VAL A 634 0.35 20.97 2.81
N ARG A 635 -0.29 20.06 2.10
CA ARG A 635 -0.09 18.62 2.18
C ARG A 635 0.33 18.07 0.83
N TRP A 636 1.41 17.32 0.81
CA TRP A 636 1.88 16.65 -0.40
C TRP A 636 2.17 15.18 -0.13
N ARG A 637 1.46 14.30 -0.85
CA ARG A 637 1.76 12.86 -0.89
C ARG A 637 2.90 12.63 -1.86
N SER A 638 4.12 12.74 -1.36
CA SER A 638 5.30 12.52 -2.19
C SER A 638 5.58 11.01 -2.33
N PRO A 639 6.34 10.59 -3.36
CA PRO A 639 6.77 9.19 -3.52
C PRO A 639 7.59 8.64 -2.34
N VAL A 640 8.21 9.52 -1.56
CA VAL A 640 9.05 9.16 -0.40
C VAL A 640 8.31 9.30 0.94
N GLY A 641 7.03 9.71 0.92
CA GLY A 641 6.18 9.85 2.10
C GLY A 641 5.45 11.19 2.16
N PRO A 642 4.48 11.33 3.09
CA PRO A 642 3.73 12.57 3.28
C PRO A 642 4.65 13.72 3.71
N LEU A 643 4.51 14.88 3.05
CA LEU A 643 5.15 16.13 3.41
C LEU A 643 4.11 17.16 3.81
N ARG A 644 4.37 17.86 4.92
CA ARG A 644 3.49 18.88 5.49
C ARG A 644 4.26 20.15 5.72
N ILE A 645 3.69 21.24 5.29
CA ILE A 645 4.20 22.59 5.57
C ILE A 645 3.06 23.35 6.21
N ASP A 646 3.22 23.75 7.46
CA ASP A 646 2.23 24.45 8.25
C ASP A 646 2.71 25.86 8.60
N ILE A 647 1.79 26.82 8.53
CA ILE A 647 1.99 28.17 9.05
C ILE A 647 0.94 28.37 10.13
N ALA A 648 1.38 28.69 11.33
CA ALA A 648 0.52 28.84 12.49
C ALA A 648 0.87 30.06 13.32
N ARG A 649 -0.12 30.54 14.09
CA ARG A 649 0.05 31.65 15.05
C ARG A 649 -0.62 31.29 16.38
N GLY A 650 0.05 31.63 17.47
CA GLY A 650 -0.53 31.62 18.82
C GLY A 650 -1.52 32.77 19.00
N LEU A 651 -2.67 32.49 19.59
CA LEU A 651 -3.73 33.48 19.80
C LEU A 651 -3.60 34.19 21.16
N ASP A 652 -2.96 33.53 22.14
CA ASP A 652 -2.91 34.01 23.52
C ASP A 652 -1.64 34.82 23.86
N ASP A 653 -0.78 35.01 22.88
CA ASP A 653 0.42 35.84 22.99
C ASP A 653 0.43 36.85 21.83
N PRO A 654 0.13 38.15 22.11
CA PRO A 654 0.04 39.15 21.07
C PRO A 654 1.38 39.39 20.34
N ASP A 655 2.50 39.07 20.97
CA ASP A 655 3.85 39.21 20.41
C ASP A 655 4.31 37.96 19.68
N SER A 656 3.52 36.86 19.69
CA SER A 656 3.85 35.65 18.96
C SER A 656 3.80 35.89 17.45
N GLY A 657 4.94 35.71 16.78
CA GLY A 657 5.04 35.72 15.33
C GLY A 657 4.39 34.49 14.69
N PHE A 658 4.34 34.51 13.35
CA PHE A 658 3.98 33.29 12.62
C PHE A 658 5.11 32.27 12.74
N GLN A 659 4.74 31.03 13.06
CA GLN A 659 5.63 29.88 13.09
C GLN A 659 5.43 29.03 11.84
N ILE A 660 6.54 28.58 11.25
CA ILE A 660 6.53 27.69 10.08
C ILE A 660 7.06 26.34 10.50
N TYR A 661 6.31 25.29 10.20
CA TYR A 661 6.69 23.92 10.48
C TYR A 661 6.82 23.12 9.18
N LEU A 662 7.90 22.37 9.06
CA LEU A 662 8.12 21.41 7.99
C LEU A 662 8.21 20.00 8.58
N ASN A 663 7.36 19.10 8.13
CA ASN A 663 7.35 17.74 8.60
C ASN A 663 7.33 16.76 7.42
N ILE A 664 8.19 15.74 7.46
CA ILE A 664 8.28 14.69 6.46
C ILE A 664 8.16 13.35 7.19
N GLY A 665 7.19 12.53 6.80
CA GLY A 665 6.99 11.20 7.38
C GLY A 665 5.55 10.80 7.59
N ALA A 666 5.35 9.55 8.04
CA ALA A 666 4.06 8.97 8.30
C ALA A 666 3.28 9.70 9.41
N ASP A 667 1.96 9.54 9.42
CA ASP A 667 1.06 10.13 10.40
C ASP A 667 1.07 9.41 11.75
N LEU A 668 1.61 8.19 11.80
CA LEU A 668 1.68 7.32 12.98
C LEU A 668 3.10 7.24 13.53
#